data_ff1482ea862985732f9b5ea1ee865ca4
#
_entry.id   ff1482ea862985732f9b5ea1ee865ca4
#
_cell.length_a   1.000
_cell.length_b   1.000
_cell.length_c   1.000
_cell.angle_alpha   90.00
_cell.angle_beta   90.00
_cell.angle_gamma   90.00
#
_symmetry.space_group_name_H-M   'P 1'
#
loop_
_entity.id
_entity.type
_entity.pdbx_description
1 polymer ?
#
loop_
_entity_poly.entity_id
_entity_poly.type
_entity_poly.pdbx_seq_one_letter_code
_entity_poly.pdbx_strand_id
1 'polypeptide(L)'
;MKCTILHESAGRLRVHLCCARMTLHQADVLEYYLRAQGGVRSVKVYDRTQDAVVLYDAERGSIIRALAQFSFAKAEAMELVPEHTSRALNREFEDKLAVAVMRRCISRLFLPVPITTALALLRSVKYIREGLSALWHGKLSVAVLDATAVTVSMARGDFATAGSVMFMLHLGEILEEWTHKKSVADLASAMSLRVDSVWLQVNGSEVLTKITDVKPGDRIVIRTGGMIPLDGRVVEGEAMVNQSSLTGESMPVAKHPGSPVYAGTVAEEGECVISVEKSSGSGRYDRVVRMIEESEKLKSTAEDKASRMADRLVPYTLGGTALTYLLTRNVTKMLAVLMVDFSCALKLAIPIAVLSAMRESSGYHISVKGGRFLEAVAKADTIVFDKTGTLTYATPTVAAVIPFGGHDEAEMLRLAACLEEHYPHSMANAVVAEAKRHGLTHEEYHSQVQYVVAHGISSMVEGKKVIIGSAHFVFEDEDCRIPEGEQPKFDALPAAYSHLYLSIDGELAAVICIHDPLRREAREAVRALHESGFANVVMMTGDNRRTAEAVAAEVGVDAVYAEVLPEDKAAFIRQEKAKGHTVIMVGDGVNDSPALSEADAGIAISTGAAIAREIADITVSSEDLFALVTLRRLSQALMERIHGSYRFIVGFNLTLIALGVAGVLPPATSALLHNGSTLGIGLKNMTDLLDKNKS
;
A
#
# COMPACT_ATOMS: atom_id res chain seq x y z
N MET A 1 -6.99 -10.68 -37.02
CA MET A 1 -8.03 -9.69 -37.35
C MET A 1 -7.55 -8.79 -38.48
N LYS A 2 -8.43 -8.31 -39.41
CA LYS A 2 -8.01 -7.35 -40.44
C LYS A 2 -7.91 -5.95 -39.84
N CYS A 3 -6.77 -5.27 -40.04
CA CYS A 3 -6.57 -3.90 -39.62
C CYS A 3 -5.85 -3.11 -40.72
N THR A 4 -6.04 -1.78 -40.75
CA THR A 4 -5.41 -0.85 -41.70
C THR A 4 -4.57 0.14 -40.91
N ILE A 5 -3.33 0.35 -41.29
CA ILE A 5 -2.48 1.36 -40.69
C ILE A 5 -2.93 2.74 -41.19
N LEU A 6 -3.38 3.59 -40.27
CA LEU A 6 -3.80 4.97 -40.59
C LEU A 6 -2.64 5.96 -40.55
N HIS A 7 -1.75 5.77 -39.57
CA HIS A 7 -0.62 6.67 -39.38
C HIS A 7 0.50 5.92 -38.64
N GLU A 8 1.74 6.19 -39.01
CA GLU A 8 2.92 5.65 -38.40
C GLU A 8 4.00 6.72 -38.23
N SER A 9 4.67 6.70 -37.07
CA SER A 9 5.88 7.46 -36.79
C SER A 9 6.79 6.62 -35.88
N ALA A 10 8.03 7.07 -35.68
CA ALA A 10 8.97 6.32 -34.83
C ALA A 10 8.37 6.06 -33.43
N GLY A 11 8.24 4.78 -33.05
CA GLY A 11 7.69 4.35 -31.77
C GLY A 11 6.17 4.55 -31.59
N ARG A 12 5.43 4.93 -32.66
CA ARG A 12 3.97 5.15 -32.59
C ARG A 12 3.27 4.61 -33.83
N LEU A 13 2.25 3.77 -33.61
CA LEU A 13 1.41 3.19 -34.65
C LEU A 13 -0.07 3.49 -34.35
N ARG A 14 -0.80 4.02 -35.35
CA ARG A 14 -2.27 4.13 -35.31
C ARG A 14 -2.87 3.20 -36.36
N VAL A 15 -3.72 2.29 -35.89
CA VAL A 15 -4.39 1.31 -36.74
C VAL A 15 -5.90 1.43 -36.62
N HIS A 16 -6.59 1.21 -37.74
CA HIS A 16 -8.04 1.06 -37.77
C HIS A 16 -8.38 -0.43 -37.88
N LEU A 17 -9.29 -0.88 -37.01
CA LEU A 17 -9.74 -2.26 -36.96
C LEU A 17 -11.00 -2.40 -37.84
N CYS A 18 -10.94 -3.29 -38.82
CA CYS A 18 -12.04 -3.52 -39.74
C CYS A 18 -13.13 -4.41 -39.08
N CYS A 19 -13.84 -3.87 -38.07
CA CYS A 19 -14.98 -4.49 -37.42
C CYS A 19 -16.23 -3.61 -37.57
N ALA A 20 -17.43 -4.23 -37.58
CA ALA A 20 -18.67 -3.48 -37.82
C ALA A 20 -19.01 -2.52 -36.67
N ARG A 21 -18.76 -2.91 -35.43
CA ARG A 21 -18.94 -2.11 -34.21
C ARG A 21 -18.12 -2.74 -33.10
N MET A 22 -17.44 -1.93 -32.29
CA MET A 22 -16.68 -2.39 -31.14
C MET A 22 -17.44 -2.07 -29.87
N THR A 23 -17.63 -3.06 -28.99
CA THR A 23 -18.18 -2.84 -27.65
C THR A 23 -17.09 -2.28 -26.73
N LEU A 24 -17.48 -1.70 -25.59
CA LEU A 24 -16.52 -1.21 -24.59
C LEU A 24 -15.62 -2.35 -24.10
N HIS A 25 -16.19 -3.50 -23.80
CA HIS A 25 -15.45 -4.70 -23.39
C HIS A 25 -14.46 -5.17 -24.47
N GLN A 26 -14.87 -5.21 -25.74
CA GLN A 26 -13.95 -5.54 -26.83
C GLN A 26 -12.80 -4.55 -26.98
N ALA A 27 -13.05 -3.26 -26.74
CA ALA A 27 -12.00 -2.26 -26.74
C ALA A 27 -11.02 -2.48 -25.59
N ASP A 28 -11.50 -2.87 -24.42
CA ASP A 28 -10.66 -3.22 -23.28
C ASP A 28 -9.87 -4.50 -23.57
N VAL A 29 -10.48 -5.55 -24.08
CA VAL A 29 -9.78 -6.80 -24.46
C VAL A 29 -8.62 -6.53 -25.40
N LEU A 30 -8.84 -5.71 -26.42
CA LEU A 30 -7.76 -5.32 -27.35
C LEU A 30 -6.66 -4.49 -26.65
N GLU A 31 -7.05 -3.52 -25.81
CA GLU A 31 -6.12 -2.66 -25.10
C GLU A 31 -5.22 -3.46 -24.15
N TYR A 32 -5.80 -4.33 -23.32
CA TYR A 32 -5.04 -5.17 -22.40
C TYR A 32 -4.19 -6.22 -23.12
N TYR A 33 -4.70 -6.82 -24.19
CA TYR A 33 -3.92 -7.75 -25.02
C TYR A 33 -2.66 -7.09 -25.59
N LEU A 34 -2.80 -5.87 -26.14
CA LEU A 34 -1.66 -5.15 -26.73
C LEU A 34 -0.69 -4.64 -25.64
N ARG A 35 -1.19 -4.25 -24.46
CA ARG A 35 -0.33 -3.86 -23.32
C ARG A 35 0.51 -5.03 -22.79
N ALA A 36 0.00 -6.23 -22.87
CA ALA A 36 0.71 -7.44 -22.45
C ALA A 36 1.86 -7.84 -23.40
N GLN A 37 1.97 -7.21 -24.58
CA GLN A 37 3.07 -7.49 -25.51
C GLN A 37 4.36 -6.79 -25.07
N GLY A 38 5.48 -7.53 -25.11
CA GLY A 38 6.79 -6.98 -24.73
C GLY A 38 7.17 -5.73 -25.54
N GLY A 39 7.66 -4.70 -24.85
CA GLY A 39 8.11 -3.44 -25.47
C GLY A 39 6.99 -2.48 -25.87
N VAL A 40 5.75 -2.71 -25.44
CA VAL A 40 4.66 -1.73 -25.60
C VAL A 40 4.66 -0.80 -24.37
N ARG A 41 4.80 0.52 -24.64
CA ARG A 41 4.74 1.55 -23.59
C ARG A 41 3.32 1.91 -23.19
N SER A 42 2.47 2.14 -24.15
CA SER A 42 1.07 2.46 -23.91
C SER A 42 0.19 2.12 -25.11
N VAL A 43 -1.06 1.82 -24.81
CA VAL A 43 -2.10 1.57 -25.82
C VAL A 43 -3.32 2.41 -25.48
N LYS A 44 -3.97 2.97 -26.47
CA LYS A 44 -5.26 3.64 -26.35
C LYS A 44 -6.17 3.17 -27.47
N VAL A 45 -7.27 2.51 -27.13
CA VAL A 45 -8.27 2.04 -28.09
C VAL A 45 -9.50 2.92 -28.04
N TYR A 46 -9.96 3.35 -29.20
CA TYR A 46 -11.13 4.21 -29.37
C TYR A 46 -12.29 3.35 -29.94
N ASP A 47 -13.23 3.01 -29.09
CA ASP A 47 -14.38 2.15 -29.41
C ASP A 47 -15.28 2.73 -30.50
N ARG A 48 -15.47 4.06 -30.55
CA ARG A 48 -16.33 4.73 -31.53
C ARG A 48 -15.74 4.77 -32.94
N THR A 49 -14.43 5.02 -33.04
CA THR A 49 -13.73 5.09 -34.33
C THR A 49 -13.07 3.78 -34.73
N GLN A 50 -13.07 2.77 -33.83
CA GLN A 50 -12.40 1.48 -33.98
C GLN A 50 -10.89 1.61 -34.27
N ASP A 51 -10.28 2.65 -33.75
CA ASP A 51 -8.86 2.89 -33.89
C ASP A 51 -8.10 2.47 -32.63
N ALA A 52 -6.90 1.93 -32.80
CA ALA A 52 -5.96 1.72 -31.72
C ALA A 52 -4.68 2.53 -31.98
N VAL A 53 -4.22 3.24 -30.96
CA VAL A 53 -2.92 3.93 -30.94
C VAL A 53 -2.00 3.20 -30.00
N VAL A 54 -0.88 2.70 -30.51
CA VAL A 54 0.13 1.95 -29.76
C VAL A 54 1.43 2.75 -29.77
N LEU A 55 1.96 3.01 -28.56
CA LEU A 55 3.31 3.55 -28.36
C LEU A 55 4.21 2.39 -27.91
N TYR A 56 5.35 2.22 -28.57
CA TYR A 56 6.22 1.08 -28.38
C TYR A 56 7.70 1.40 -28.56
N ASP A 57 8.55 0.64 -27.88
CA ASP A 57 10.01 0.62 -28.02
C ASP A 57 10.51 -0.69 -28.67
N ALA A 58 9.59 -1.62 -28.92
CA ALA A 58 9.88 -2.89 -29.54
C ALA A 58 10.12 -2.75 -31.06
N GLU A 59 10.61 -3.84 -31.66
CA GLU A 59 10.66 -3.91 -33.13
C GLU A 59 9.26 -3.82 -33.73
N ARG A 60 9.06 -2.95 -34.71
CA ARG A 60 7.78 -2.74 -35.43
C ARG A 60 7.09 -4.04 -35.83
N GLY A 61 7.87 -5.01 -36.31
CA GLY A 61 7.38 -6.31 -36.77
C GLY A 61 6.68 -7.13 -35.67
N SER A 62 7.08 -6.98 -34.41
CA SER A 62 6.45 -7.66 -33.27
C SER A 62 5.02 -7.16 -33.01
N ILE A 63 4.83 -5.84 -33.07
CA ILE A 63 3.52 -5.21 -32.87
C ILE A 63 2.55 -5.57 -34.00
N ILE A 64 3.03 -5.57 -35.25
CA ILE A 64 2.22 -5.98 -36.40
C ILE A 64 1.83 -7.45 -36.32
N ARG A 65 2.75 -8.33 -35.89
CA ARG A 65 2.43 -9.76 -35.68
C ARG A 65 1.40 -9.94 -34.58
N ALA A 66 1.52 -9.23 -33.47
CA ALA A 66 0.54 -9.27 -32.37
C ALA A 66 -0.86 -8.86 -32.84
N LEU A 67 -0.96 -7.76 -33.61
CA LEU A 67 -2.22 -7.32 -34.22
C LEU A 67 -2.79 -8.32 -35.23
N ALA A 68 -1.94 -8.94 -36.05
CA ALA A 68 -2.37 -9.94 -37.03
C ALA A 68 -2.88 -11.23 -36.36
N GLN A 69 -2.27 -11.65 -35.26
CA GLN A 69 -2.66 -12.83 -34.48
C GLN A 69 -3.83 -12.59 -33.53
N PHE A 70 -4.22 -11.33 -33.31
CA PHE A 70 -5.30 -10.96 -32.40
C PHE A 70 -6.63 -11.56 -32.83
N SER A 71 -7.33 -12.15 -31.87
CA SER A 71 -8.72 -12.60 -31.97
C SER A 71 -9.41 -12.33 -30.64
N PHE A 72 -10.60 -11.75 -30.66
CA PHE A 72 -11.37 -11.49 -29.42
C PHE A 72 -11.58 -12.76 -28.61
N ALA A 73 -12.01 -13.85 -29.21
CA ALA A 73 -12.25 -15.11 -28.52
C ALA A 73 -11.01 -15.69 -27.84
N LYS A 74 -9.82 -15.55 -28.47
CA LYS A 74 -8.56 -15.99 -27.85
C LYS A 74 -8.10 -15.04 -26.74
N ALA A 75 -8.29 -13.74 -26.91
CA ALA A 75 -7.88 -12.74 -25.93
C ALA A 75 -8.82 -12.71 -24.71
N GLU A 76 -10.12 -12.95 -24.90
CA GLU A 76 -11.09 -13.16 -23.82
C GLU A 76 -10.76 -14.40 -22.98
N ALA A 77 -10.35 -15.50 -23.61
CA ALA A 77 -9.91 -16.72 -22.94
C ALA A 77 -8.61 -16.52 -22.11
N MET A 78 -7.86 -15.45 -22.33
CA MET A 78 -6.68 -15.10 -21.54
C MET A 78 -7.02 -14.34 -20.24
N GLU A 79 -8.28 -13.97 -20.03
CA GLU A 79 -8.79 -13.25 -18.85
C GLU A 79 -7.94 -12.03 -18.44
N LEU A 80 -7.41 -11.31 -19.42
CA LEU A 80 -6.51 -10.16 -19.18
C LEU A 80 -7.26 -8.91 -18.71
N VAL A 81 -8.57 -8.84 -18.93
CA VAL A 81 -9.38 -7.65 -18.66
C VAL A 81 -9.97 -7.72 -17.25
N PRO A 82 -9.70 -6.74 -16.38
CA PRO A 82 -10.37 -6.66 -15.08
C PRO A 82 -11.89 -6.50 -15.22
N GLU A 83 -12.67 -7.01 -14.26
CA GLU A 83 -14.14 -6.86 -14.25
C GLU A 83 -14.61 -5.41 -14.33
N HIS A 84 -13.84 -4.48 -13.73
CA HIS A 84 -14.13 -3.05 -13.74
C HIS A 84 -13.02 -2.28 -14.44
N THR A 85 -13.34 -1.63 -15.55
CA THR A 85 -12.39 -0.85 -16.32
C THR A 85 -12.64 0.66 -16.18
N SER A 86 -11.58 1.46 -16.20
CA SER A 86 -11.67 2.92 -16.20
C SER A 86 -12.47 3.46 -17.40
N ARG A 87 -12.61 2.66 -18.47
CA ARG A 87 -13.38 3.01 -19.68
C ARG A 87 -14.88 3.07 -19.40
N ALA A 88 -15.42 2.07 -18.69
CA ALA A 88 -16.84 2.04 -18.32
C ALA A 88 -17.20 3.24 -17.44
N LEU A 89 -16.35 3.54 -16.45
CA LEU A 89 -16.52 4.68 -15.56
C LEU A 89 -16.48 6.03 -16.31
N ASN A 90 -15.51 6.21 -17.21
CA ASN A 90 -15.42 7.43 -18.02
C ASN A 90 -16.64 7.58 -18.94
N ARG A 91 -17.17 6.48 -19.47
CA ARG A 91 -18.37 6.49 -20.30
C ARG A 91 -19.61 6.90 -19.53
N GLU A 92 -19.81 6.31 -18.34
CA GLU A 92 -20.91 6.69 -17.44
C GLU A 92 -20.87 8.20 -17.12
N PHE A 93 -19.68 8.73 -16.88
CA PHE A 93 -19.47 10.14 -16.62
C PHE A 93 -19.79 11.02 -17.87
N GLU A 94 -19.24 10.66 -19.04
CA GLU A 94 -19.52 11.36 -20.30
C GLU A 94 -21.02 11.40 -20.60
N ASP A 95 -21.72 10.29 -20.36
CA ASP A 95 -23.16 10.19 -20.61
C ASP A 95 -23.96 11.04 -19.57
N LYS A 96 -23.62 10.99 -18.27
CA LYS A 96 -24.21 11.86 -17.24
C LYS A 96 -24.02 13.34 -17.57
N LEU A 97 -22.80 13.72 -17.97
CA LEU A 97 -22.45 15.08 -18.34
C LEU A 97 -23.20 15.53 -19.59
N ALA A 98 -23.21 14.72 -20.64
CA ALA A 98 -23.90 15.00 -21.89
C ALA A 98 -25.42 15.17 -21.67
N VAL A 99 -26.04 14.28 -20.88
CA VAL A 99 -27.45 14.36 -20.52
C VAL A 99 -27.75 15.62 -19.71
N ALA A 100 -26.89 15.98 -18.74
CA ALA A 100 -27.09 17.19 -17.92
C ALA A 100 -27.03 18.45 -18.80
N VAL A 101 -26.03 18.56 -19.68
CA VAL A 101 -25.86 19.68 -20.63
C VAL A 101 -27.01 19.73 -21.64
N MET A 102 -27.35 18.60 -22.27
CA MET A 102 -28.44 18.51 -23.25
C MET A 102 -29.78 18.91 -22.60
N ARG A 103 -30.09 18.41 -21.42
CA ARG A 103 -31.29 18.77 -20.65
C ARG A 103 -31.34 20.26 -20.34
N ARG A 104 -30.18 20.88 -20.04
CA ARG A 104 -30.08 22.34 -19.82
C ARG A 104 -30.31 23.12 -21.13
N CYS A 105 -29.72 22.70 -22.22
CA CYS A 105 -29.91 23.32 -23.52
C CYS A 105 -31.38 23.22 -23.99
N ILE A 106 -31.98 22.04 -23.91
CA ILE A 106 -33.38 21.83 -24.27
C ILE A 106 -34.31 22.71 -23.40
N SER A 107 -34.10 22.71 -22.06
CA SER A 107 -34.92 23.50 -21.14
C SER A 107 -34.81 25.02 -21.44
N ARG A 108 -33.66 25.52 -21.86
CA ARG A 108 -33.44 26.95 -22.15
C ARG A 108 -33.90 27.37 -23.51
N LEU A 109 -33.81 26.51 -24.54
CA LEU A 109 -34.10 26.86 -25.93
C LEU A 109 -35.54 26.54 -26.37
N PHE A 110 -36.16 25.49 -25.79
CA PHE A 110 -37.39 24.96 -26.33
C PHE A 110 -38.55 24.99 -25.32
N LEU A 111 -38.33 25.16 -24.01
CA LEU A 111 -39.38 25.15 -23.04
C LEU A 111 -39.91 26.56 -22.72
N PRO A 112 -41.26 26.78 -22.68
CA PRO A 112 -41.85 28.02 -22.24
C PRO A 112 -41.49 28.41 -20.80
N VAL A 113 -41.41 29.72 -20.54
CA VAL A 113 -41.06 30.26 -19.21
C VAL A 113 -41.84 29.64 -18.05
N PRO A 114 -43.18 29.43 -18.11
CA PRO A 114 -43.89 28.80 -17.00
C PRO A 114 -43.42 27.39 -16.65
N ILE A 115 -43.09 26.61 -17.66
CA ILE A 115 -42.59 25.23 -17.49
C ILE A 115 -41.19 25.25 -16.90
N THR A 116 -40.31 26.12 -17.37
CA THR A 116 -38.97 26.26 -16.81
C THR A 116 -38.99 26.73 -15.36
N THR A 117 -39.90 27.61 -15.01
CA THR A 117 -40.14 28.07 -13.64
C THR A 117 -40.64 26.93 -12.75
N ALA A 118 -41.62 26.16 -13.18
CA ALA A 118 -42.11 25.00 -12.43
C ALA A 118 -41.02 23.94 -12.22
N LEU A 119 -40.21 23.66 -13.23
CA LEU A 119 -39.05 22.74 -13.11
C LEU A 119 -37.99 23.30 -12.17
N ALA A 120 -37.71 24.59 -12.16
CA ALA A 120 -36.80 25.22 -11.24
C ALA A 120 -37.28 25.11 -9.80
N LEU A 121 -38.58 25.34 -9.54
CA LEU A 121 -39.21 25.14 -8.24
C LEU A 121 -39.09 23.69 -7.76
N LEU A 122 -39.38 22.71 -8.60
CA LEU A 122 -39.26 21.31 -8.24
C LEU A 122 -37.82 20.90 -7.88
N ARG A 123 -36.84 21.38 -8.69
CA ARG A 123 -35.43 21.08 -8.44
C ARG A 123 -34.88 21.76 -7.19
N SER A 124 -35.38 22.96 -6.84
CA SER A 124 -34.91 23.68 -5.66
C SER A 124 -35.22 22.95 -4.36
N VAL A 125 -36.28 22.12 -4.33
CA VAL A 125 -36.69 21.34 -3.14
C VAL A 125 -35.52 20.46 -2.62
N LYS A 126 -34.73 19.84 -3.51
CA LYS A 126 -33.54 19.03 -3.11
C LYS A 126 -32.60 19.88 -2.26
N TYR A 127 -32.13 21.01 -2.80
CA TYR A 127 -31.12 21.86 -2.17
C TYR A 127 -31.62 22.51 -0.88
N ILE A 128 -32.87 23.00 -0.88
CA ILE A 128 -33.50 23.63 0.29
C ILE A 128 -33.64 22.58 1.41
N ARG A 129 -34.12 21.39 1.10
CA ARG A 129 -34.26 20.30 2.08
C ARG A 129 -32.92 19.88 2.68
N GLU A 130 -31.87 19.75 1.88
CA GLU A 130 -30.51 19.41 2.33
C GLU A 130 -29.94 20.49 3.26
N GLY A 131 -30.11 21.77 2.92
CA GLY A 131 -29.67 22.88 3.75
C GLY A 131 -30.47 22.97 5.07
N LEU A 132 -31.78 22.79 5.04
CA LEU A 132 -32.63 22.76 6.24
C LEU A 132 -32.27 21.56 7.14
N SER A 133 -32.01 20.40 6.55
CA SER A 133 -31.57 19.21 7.29
C SER A 133 -30.25 19.47 8.00
N ALA A 134 -29.27 20.10 7.32
CA ALA A 134 -27.98 20.45 7.92
C ALA A 134 -28.17 21.43 9.11
N LEU A 135 -29.02 22.45 8.96
CA LEU A 135 -29.33 23.40 10.03
C LEU A 135 -30.05 22.73 11.21
N TRP A 136 -30.97 21.79 10.94
CA TRP A 136 -31.69 21.05 11.99
C TRP A 136 -30.74 20.21 12.86
N HIS A 137 -29.65 19.68 12.24
CA HIS A 137 -28.61 18.95 12.95
C HIS A 137 -27.52 19.87 13.55
N GLY A 138 -27.70 21.18 13.55
CA GLY A 138 -26.75 22.15 14.09
C GLY A 138 -25.45 22.28 13.30
N LYS A 139 -25.42 21.84 12.03
CA LYS A 139 -24.24 21.86 11.18
C LYS A 139 -24.32 22.98 10.13
N LEU A 140 -23.36 23.92 10.20
CA LEU A 140 -23.15 24.90 9.13
C LEU A 140 -22.23 24.31 8.06
N SER A 141 -22.82 23.68 7.05
CA SER A 141 -22.14 23.03 5.94
C SER A 141 -22.40 23.75 4.61
N VAL A 142 -21.73 23.32 3.55
CA VAL A 142 -21.92 23.83 2.18
C VAL A 142 -23.38 23.76 1.73
N ALA A 143 -24.11 22.71 2.14
CA ALA A 143 -25.54 22.59 1.81
C ALA A 143 -26.38 23.80 2.30
N VAL A 144 -25.96 24.49 3.38
CA VAL A 144 -26.60 25.74 3.86
C VAL A 144 -26.28 26.89 2.91
N LEU A 145 -25.05 26.99 2.37
CA LEU A 145 -24.70 28.01 1.37
C LEU A 145 -25.51 27.84 0.09
N ASP A 146 -25.57 26.60 -0.41
CA ASP A 146 -26.33 26.26 -1.63
C ASP A 146 -27.83 26.54 -1.48
N ALA A 147 -28.41 26.09 -0.36
CA ALA A 147 -29.80 26.37 -0.03
C ALA A 147 -30.08 27.87 0.06
N THR A 148 -29.16 28.65 0.65
CA THR A 148 -29.29 30.10 0.76
C THR A 148 -29.24 30.75 -0.61
N ALA A 149 -28.28 30.35 -1.47
CA ALA A 149 -28.16 30.89 -2.81
C ALA A 149 -29.41 30.63 -3.68
N VAL A 150 -29.89 29.38 -3.65
CA VAL A 150 -31.10 28.96 -4.36
C VAL A 150 -32.32 29.71 -3.83
N THR A 151 -32.53 29.76 -2.49
CA THR A 151 -33.67 30.40 -1.86
C THR A 151 -33.73 31.89 -2.14
N VAL A 152 -32.61 32.61 -2.03
CA VAL A 152 -32.53 34.05 -2.34
C VAL A 152 -32.83 34.34 -3.81
N SER A 153 -32.33 33.55 -4.73
CA SER A 153 -32.61 33.70 -6.17
C SER A 153 -34.10 33.48 -6.47
N MET A 154 -34.69 32.44 -5.85
CA MET A 154 -36.13 32.13 -5.96
C MET A 154 -37.01 33.22 -5.39
N ALA A 155 -36.72 33.73 -4.18
CA ALA A 155 -37.49 34.77 -3.50
C ALA A 155 -37.52 36.10 -4.32
N ARG A 156 -36.50 36.34 -5.15
CA ARG A 156 -36.46 37.48 -6.09
C ARG A 156 -37.26 37.27 -7.37
N GLY A 157 -37.79 36.07 -7.62
CA GLY A 157 -38.39 35.72 -8.90
C GLY A 157 -37.37 35.52 -10.03
N ASP A 158 -36.08 35.50 -9.73
CA ASP A 158 -35.00 35.25 -10.72
C ASP A 158 -34.77 33.76 -10.90
N PHE A 159 -35.74 33.07 -11.49
CA PHE A 159 -35.69 31.64 -11.75
C PHE A 159 -34.60 31.24 -12.76
N ALA A 160 -34.17 32.17 -13.63
CA ALA A 160 -33.11 31.94 -14.58
C ALA A 160 -31.73 31.78 -13.87
N THR A 161 -31.45 32.69 -12.94
CA THR A 161 -30.26 32.62 -12.07
C THR A 161 -30.34 31.40 -11.16
N ALA A 162 -31.48 31.15 -10.47
CA ALA A 162 -31.64 29.95 -9.65
C ALA A 162 -31.40 28.66 -10.43
N GLY A 163 -31.95 28.56 -11.64
CA GLY A 163 -31.72 27.40 -12.51
C GLY A 163 -30.28 27.26 -12.99
N SER A 164 -29.54 28.37 -13.16
CA SER A 164 -28.12 28.35 -13.53
C SER A 164 -27.26 27.93 -12.36
N VAL A 165 -27.54 28.42 -11.15
CA VAL A 165 -26.90 28.01 -9.90
C VAL A 165 -27.08 26.51 -9.67
N MET A 166 -28.32 26.02 -9.67
CA MET A 166 -28.58 24.56 -9.49
C MET A 166 -27.94 23.70 -10.56
N PHE A 167 -27.83 24.17 -11.80
CA PHE A 167 -27.09 23.45 -12.86
C PHE A 167 -25.60 23.38 -12.56
N MET A 168 -24.98 24.47 -12.09
CA MET A 168 -23.55 24.49 -11.74
C MET A 168 -23.26 23.62 -10.53
N LEU A 169 -24.13 23.61 -9.51
CA LEU A 169 -24.02 22.71 -8.37
C LEU A 169 -24.10 21.24 -8.81
N HIS A 170 -25.08 20.89 -9.63
CA HIS A 170 -25.22 19.54 -10.14
C HIS A 170 -24.03 19.11 -11.02
N LEU A 171 -23.45 20.02 -11.79
CA LEU A 171 -22.24 19.77 -12.55
C LEU A 171 -21.05 19.50 -11.63
N GLY A 172 -20.94 20.27 -10.54
CA GLY A 172 -19.94 20.05 -9.49
C GLY A 172 -20.06 18.64 -8.87
N GLU A 173 -21.27 18.24 -8.48
CA GLU A 173 -21.56 16.89 -7.94
C GLU A 173 -21.11 15.78 -8.91
N ILE A 174 -21.41 15.88 -10.21
CA ILE A 174 -21.02 14.90 -11.23
C ILE A 174 -19.49 14.82 -11.35
N LEU A 175 -18.81 15.97 -11.36
CA LEU A 175 -17.34 16.03 -11.47
C LEU A 175 -16.66 15.44 -10.22
N GLU A 176 -17.19 15.74 -9.04
CA GLU A 176 -16.70 15.22 -7.77
C GLU A 176 -16.84 13.69 -7.69
N GLU A 177 -18.03 13.15 -7.99
CA GLU A 177 -18.30 11.72 -8.03
C GLU A 177 -17.35 11.00 -9.00
N TRP A 178 -17.19 11.54 -10.20
CA TRP A 178 -16.30 10.94 -11.20
C TRP A 178 -14.83 10.94 -10.77
N THR A 179 -14.35 12.07 -10.25
CA THR A 179 -12.95 12.24 -9.87
C THR A 179 -12.59 11.28 -8.72
N HIS A 180 -13.50 11.14 -7.74
CA HIS A 180 -13.33 10.21 -6.63
C HIS A 180 -13.34 8.74 -7.12
N LYS A 181 -14.38 8.34 -7.85
CA LYS A 181 -14.50 6.96 -8.38
C LYS A 181 -13.31 6.59 -9.26
N LYS A 182 -12.83 7.51 -10.09
CA LYS A 182 -11.67 7.28 -10.95
C LYS A 182 -10.39 7.08 -10.14
N SER A 183 -10.15 7.89 -9.12
CA SER A 183 -8.97 7.74 -8.25
C SER A 183 -8.97 6.40 -7.51
N VAL A 184 -10.13 5.97 -6.98
CA VAL A 184 -10.29 4.67 -6.34
C VAL A 184 -10.05 3.52 -7.33
N ALA A 185 -10.62 3.61 -8.54
CA ALA A 185 -10.43 2.59 -9.57
C ALA A 185 -8.97 2.49 -10.06
N ASP A 186 -8.30 3.63 -10.24
CA ASP A 186 -6.89 3.68 -10.64
C ASP A 186 -5.99 3.08 -9.54
N LEU A 187 -6.27 3.37 -8.26
CA LEU A 187 -5.57 2.77 -7.11
C LEU A 187 -5.85 1.26 -7.01
N ALA A 188 -7.12 0.82 -7.10
CA ALA A 188 -7.49 -0.58 -7.06
C ALA A 188 -6.82 -1.40 -8.17
N SER A 189 -6.72 -0.82 -9.37
CA SER A 189 -6.01 -1.43 -10.51
C SER A 189 -4.50 -1.56 -10.25
N ALA A 190 -3.89 -0.59 -9.58
CA ALA A 190 -2.47 -0.62 -9.23
C ALA A 190 -2.16 -1.58 -8.07
N MET A 191 -3.07 -1.65 -7.09
CA MET A 191 -2.93 -2.49 -5.90
C MET A 191 -3.38 -3.93 -6.09
N SER A 192 -3.92 -4.34 -7.26
CA SER A 192 -4.33 -5.71 -7.52
C SER A 192 -3.13 -6.65 -7.32
N LEU A 193 -2.98 -7.10 -6.09
CA LEU A 193 -1.89 -7.94 -5.59
C LEU A 193 -1.84 -9.24 -6.40
N ARG A 194 -0.71 -9.51 -7.01
CA ARG A 194 -0.42 -10.74 -7.72
C ARG A 194 0.06 -11.79 -6.73
N VAL A 195 -0.83 -12.61 -6.19
CA VAL A 195 -0.44 -13.97 -5.84
C VAL A 195 -0.39 -14.70 -7.17
N ASP A 196 0.79 -14.78 -7.76
CA ASP A 196 0.91 -15.32 -9.11
C ASP A 196 0.86 -16.86 -9.11
N SER A 197 1.21 -17.52 -7.98
CA SER A 197 1.33 -18.99 -7.91
C SER A 197 1.01 -19.55 -6.53
N VAL A 198 0.50 -20.75 -6.49
CA VAL A 198 0.13 -21.52 -5.31
C VAL A 198 0.68 -22.95 -5.41
N TRP A 199 0.93 -23.60 -4.27
CA TRP A 199 1.33 -25.00 -4.24
C TRP A 199 0.10 -25.89 -4.27
N LEU A 200 -0.11 -26.59 -5.38
CA LEU A 200 -1.18 -27.59 -5.57
C LEU A 200 -0.67 -28.96 -5.15
N GLN A 201 -1.46 -29.66 -4.32
CA GLN A 201 -1.23 -31.05 -4.00
C GLN A 201 -1.94 -31.95 -5.04
N VAL A 202 -1.14 -32.61 -5.89
CA VAL A 202 -1.62 -33.54 -6.91
C VAL A 202 -0.98 -34.91 -6.72
N ASN A 203 -1.77 -35.92 -6.42
CA ASN A 203 -1.30 -37.31 -6.22
C ASN A 203 -0.14 -37.45 -5.20
N GLY A 204 -0.18 -36.66 -4.12
CA GLY A 204 0.86 -36.68 -3.09
C GLY A 204 2.14 -35.91 -3.43
N SER A 205 2.19 -35.23 -4.58
CA SER A 205 3.28 -34.34 -4.98
C SER A 205 2.79 -32.90 -5.02
N GLU A 206 3.67 -31.94 -4.70
CA GLU A 206 3.35 -30.53 -4.76
C GLU A 206 3.83 -29.92 -6.08
N VAL A 207 2.95 -29.20 -6.74
CA VAL A 207 3.21 -28.54 -8.03
C VAL A 207 2.92 -27.04 -7.90
N LEU A 208 3.91 -26.19 -8.19
CA LEU A 208 3.69 -24.76 -8.24
C LEU A 208 2.87 -24.39 -9.46
N THR A 209 1.64 -23.92 -9.24
CA THR A 209 0.66 -23.61 -10.27
C THR A 209 0.21 -22.16 -10.18
N LYS A 210 -0.11 -21.54 -11.32
CA LYS A 210 -0.67 -20.19 -11.29
C LYS A 210 -2.05 -20.21 -10.64
N ILE A 211 -2.35 -19.21 -9.83
CA ILE A 211 -3.65 -19.13 -9.13
C ILE A 211 -4.84 -19.08 -10.08
N THR A 212 -4.63 -18.56 -11.31
CA THR A 212 -5.65 -18.52 -12.38
C THR A 212 -6.06 -19.89 -12.88
N ASP A 213 -5.19 -20.88 -12.74
CA ASP A 213 -5.39 -22.24 -13.25
C ASP A 213 -6.02 -23.16 -12.20
N VAL A 214 -6.20 -22.65 -10.96
CA VAL A 214 -6.80 -23.37 -9.82
C VAL A 214 -8.32 -23.45 -9.99
N LYS A 215 -8.86 -24.66 -9.82
CA LYS A 215 -10.28 -24.97 -9.94
C LYS A 215 -10.92 -25.27 -8.59
N PRO A 216 -12.25 -25.10 -8.45
CA PRO A 216 -12.95 -25.59 -7.28
C PRO A 216 -12.73 -27.10 -7.11
N GLY A 217 -12.41 -27.52 -5.89
CA GLY A 217 -12.03 -28.89 -5.53
C GLY A 217 -10.54 -29.17 -5.54
N ASP A 218 -9.72 -28.30 -6.11
CA ASP A 218 -8.26 -28.43 -6.04
C ASP A 218 -7.76 -28.26 -4.59
N ARG A 219 -6.64 -28.92 -4.27
CA ARG A 219 -6.03 -28.89 -2.95
C ARG A 219 -4.80 -28.00 -2.96
N ILE A 220 -4.77 -26.98 -2.10
CA ILE A 220 -3.66 -26.02 -1.95
C ILE A 220 -3.00 -26.24 -0.61
N VAL A 221 -1.66 -26.30 -0.60
CA VAL A 221 -0.85 -26.39 0.62
C VAL A 221 -0.55 -24.97 1.13
N ILE A 222 -0.90 -24.73 2.37
CA ILE A 222 -0.63 -23.47 3.09
C ILE A 222 0.35 -23.76 4.22
N ARG A 223 1.49 -23.10 4.22
CA ARG A 223 2.54 -23.22 5.22
C ARG A 223 2.51 -22.05 6.20
N THR A 224 3.17 -22.24 7.34
CA THR A 224 3.39 -21.16 8.32
C THR A 224 3.87 -19.88 7.65
N GLY A 225 3.28 -18.74 7.98
CA GLY A 225 3.54 -17.45 7.36
C GLY A 225 2.88 -17.26 5.99
N GLY A 226 2.22 -18.28 5.45
CA GLY A 226 1.55 -18.27 4.16
C GLY A 226 0.17 -17.63 4.20
N MET A 227 -0.14 -16.79 3.19
CA MET A 227 -1.49 -16.26 3.00
C MET A 227 -2.37 -17.30 2.31
N ILE A 228 -3.58 -17.48 2.80
CA ILE A 228 -4.63 -18.30 2.17
C ILE A 228 -5.12 -17.55 0.94
N PRO A 229 -4.89 -18.08 -0.28
CA PRO A 229 -5.11 -17.32 -1.51
C PRO A 229 -6.55 -17.36 -2.00
N LEU A 230 -7.32 -18.38 -1.60
CA LEU A 230 -8.70 -18.66 -2.06
C LEU A 230 -9.55 -19.16 -0.90
N ASP A 231 -10.87 -18.89 -0.94
CA ASP A 231 -11.82 -19.43 0.02
C ASP A 231 -11.92 -20.95 -0.11
N GLY A 232 -11.93 -21.66 1.03
CA GLY A 232 -11.98 -23.10 1.04
C GLY A 232 -12.19 -23.72 2.42
N ARG A 233 -11.98 -25.04 2.52
CA ARG A 233 -11.99 -25.76 3.78
C ARG A 233 -10.71 -26.52 3.98
N VAL A 234 -10.25 -26.57 5.23
CA VAL A 234 -9.12 -27.40 5.62
C VAL A 234 -9.51 -28.87 5.43
N VAL A 235 -8.69 -29.62 4.71
CA VAL A 235 -8.87 -31.08 4.47
C VAL A 235 -7.82 -31.90 5.21
N GLU A 236 -6.62 -31.37 5.40
CA GLU A 236 -5.50 -32.03 6.08
C GLU A 236 -4.71 -30.99 6.89
N GLY A 237 -4.11 -31.42 8.01
CA GLY A 237 -3.29 -30.57 8.87
C GLY A 237 -4.09 -29.63 9.77
N GLU A 238 -3.38 -28.84 10.57
CA GLU A 238 -3.91 -27.86 11.51
C GLU A 238 -3.09 -26.58 11.44
N ALA A 239 -3.74 -25.43 11.51
CA ALA A 239 -3.06 -24.14 11.51
C ALA A 239 -3.77 -23.11 12.41
N MET A 240 -2.99 -22.25 13.05
CA MET A 240 -3.48 -21.04 13.68
C MET A 240 -3.59 -19.94 12.61
N VAL A 241 -4.81 -19.51 12.31
CA VAL A 241 -5.07 -18.57 11.21
C VAL A 241 -5.48 -17.21 11.78
N ASN A 242 -4.70 -16.19 11.44
CA ASN A 242 -5.04 -14.81 11.72
C ASN A 242 -6.13 -14.33 10.73
N GLN A 243 -7.25 -13.91 11.30
CA GLN A 243 -8.42 -13.43 10.56
C GLN A 243 -8.69 -11.94 10.83
N SER A 244 -7.74 -11.21 11.40
CA SER A 244 -7.90 -9.78 11.75
C SER A 244 -8.32 -8.90 10.58
N SER A 245 -7.86 -9.23 9.37
CA SER A 245 -8.27 -8.59 8.12
C SER A 245 -9.77 -8.73 7.80
N LEU A 246 -10.46 -9.72 8.38
CA LEU A 246 -11.88 -9.97 8.14
C LEU A 246 -12.76 -9.65 9.34
N THR A 247 -12.29 -9.96 10.55
CA THR A 247 -13.08 -9.86 11.79
C THR A 247 -12.70 -8.67 12.66
N GLY A 248 -11.51 -8.10 12.45
CA GLY A 248 -10.91 -7.07 13.32
C GLY A 248 -10.36 -7.62 14.65
N GLU A 249 -10.42 -8.93 14.87
CA GLU A 249 -9.91 -9.58 16.09
C GLU A 249 -8.46 -10.02 15.87
N SER A 250 -7.56 -9.60 16.75
CA SER A 250 -6.12 -9.84 16.63
C SER A 250 -5.68 -11.27 17.05
N MET A 251 -6.55 -12.06 17.68
CA MET A 251 -6.19 -13.41 18.12
C MET A 251 -6.35 -14.42 16.99
N PRO A 252 -5.31 -15.22 16.69
CA PRO A 252 -5.40 -16.29 15.71
C PRO A 252 -6.40 -17.35 16.11
N VAL A 253 -7.11 -17.90 15.14
CA VAL A 253 -8.14 -18.94 15.35
C VAL A 253 -7.62 -20.28 14.87
N ALA A 254 -7.69 -21.31 15.74
CA ALA A 254 -7.32 -22.67 15.36
C ALA A 254 -8.25 -23.21 14.27
N LYS A 255 -7.67 -23.73 13.19
CA LYS A 255 -8.36 -24.37 12.07
C LYS A 255 -7.94 -25.83 11.97
N HIS A 256 -8.94 -26.69 11.99
CA HIS A 256 -8.82 -28.14 11.91
C HIS A 256 -9.50 -28.67 10.62
N PRO A 257 -9.30 -29.92 10.23
CA PRO A 257 -10.02 -30.49 9.08
C PRO A 257 -11.53 -30.26 9.18
N GLY A 258 -12.12 -29.74 8.09
CA GLY A 258 -13.53 -29.32 8.02
C GLY A 258 -13.77 -27.84 8.35
N SER A 259 -12.81 -27.12 8.94
CA SER A 259 -12.95 -25.69 9.25
C SER A 259 -12.93 -24.85 7.98
N PRO A 260 -13.81 -23.84 7.84
CA PRO A 260 -13.75 -22.90 6.75
C PRO A 260 -12.56 -21.94 6.91
N VAL A 261 -11.90 -21.65 5.79
CA VAL A 261 -10.82 -20.66 5.70
C VAL A 261 -11.12 -19.68 4.58
N TYR A 262 -10.68 -18.47 4.78
CA TYR A 262 -11.02 -17.36 3.89
C TYR A 262 -9.78 -16.78 3.22
N ALA A 263 -9.90 -16.47 1.95
CA ALA A 263 -8.84 -15.85 1.19
C ALA A 263 -8.42 -14.50 1.80
N GLY A 264 -7.10 -14.29 1.91
CA GLY A 264 -6.52 -13.07 2.51
C GLY A 264 -6.26 -13.18 4.01
N THR A 265 -6.60 -14.30 4.66
CA THR A 265 -6.16 -14.62 6.02
C THR A 265 -4.79 -15.31 6.00
N VAL A 266 -4.08 -15.34 7.11
CA VAL A 266 -2.70 -15.82 7.18
C VAL A 266 -2.58 -16.94 8.19
N ALA A 267 -1.89 -18.03 7.82
CA ALA A 267 -1.51 -19.08 8.75
C ALA A 267 -0.29 -18.61 9.56
N GLU A 268 -0.49 -18.26 10.84
CA GLU A 268 0.61 -17.82 11.72
C GLU A 268 1.48 -19.00 12.16
N GLU A 269 0.83 -20.12 12.50
CA GLU A 269 1.50 -21.35 12.93
C GLU A 269 0.83 -22.56 12.30
N GLY A 270 1.61 -23.61 12.05
CA GLY A 270 1.15 -24.86 11.49
C GLY A 270 1.11 -24.89 9.97
N GLU A 271 0.76 -26.05 9.41
CA GLU A 271 0.61 -26.28 7.99
C GLU A 271 -0.74 -26.96 7.73
N CYS A 272 -1.46 -26.51 6.73
CA CYS A 272 -2.73 -27.14 6.35
C CYS A 272 -2.90 -27.20 4.84
N VAL A 273 -3.64 -28.22 4.40
CA VAL A 273 -4.11 -28.34 3.03
C VAL A 273 -5.56 -27.93 2.98
N ILE A 274 -5.87 -26.99 2.10
CA ILE A 274 -7.24 -26.51 1.87
C ILE A 274 -7.80 -27.02 0.55
N SER A 275 -9.06 -27.43 0.55
CA SER A 275 -9.82 -27.65 -0.68
C SER A 275 -10.53 -26.36 -1.08
N VAL A 276 -10.29 -25.91 -2.31
CA VAL A 276 -10.84 -24.66 -2.84
C VAL A 276 -12.34 -24.79 -3.10
N GLU A 277 -13.15 -23.88 -2.55
CA GLU A 277 -14.61 -23.86 -2.77
C GLU A 277 -15.00 -22.95 -3.94
N LYS A 278 -14.27 -21.85 -4.15
CA LYS A 278 -14.53 -20.86 -5.23
C LYS A 278 -13.25 -20.54 -5.98
N SER A 279 -13.33 -20.59 -7.30
CA SER A 279 -12.20 -20.16 -8.15
C SER A 279 -12.00 -18.65 -8.12
N SER A 280 -10.76 -18.22 -8.42
CA SER A 280 -10.36 -16.82 -8.52
C SER A 280 -11.21 -16.04 -9.55
N GLY A 281 -11.82 -14.93 -9.15
CA GLY A 281 -12.53 -14.04 -10.11
C GLY A 281 -13.22 -12.86 -9.43
N SER A 282 -14.27 -13.08 -8.67
CA SER A 282 -15.21 -12.04 -8.26
C SER A 282 -14.90 -11.33 -6.91
N GLY A 283 -13.95 -11.81 -6.13
CA GLY A 283 -13.71 -11.28 -4.77
C GLY A 283 -12.52 -10.33 -4.62
N ARG A 284 -11.64 -10.26 -5.62
CA ARG A 284 -10.34 -9.57 -5.48
C ARG A 284 -10.45 -8.06 -5.61
N TYR A 285 -11.14 -7.58 -6.62
CA TYR A 285 -11.37 -6.15 -6.83
C TYR A 285 -12.21 -5.57 -5.70
N ASP A 286 -13.31 -6.22 -5.33
CA ASP A 286 -14.18 -5.79 -4.24
C ASP A 286 -13.45 -5.76 -2.88
N ARG A 287 -12.46 -6.63 -2.70
CA ARG A 287 -11.62 -6.64 -1.49
C ARG A 287 -10.63 -5.49 -1.49
N VAL A 288 -9.99 -5.21 -2.63
CA VAL A 288 -9.11 -4.05 -2.77
C VAL A 288 -9.90 -2.75 -2.63
N VAL A 289 -11.09 -2.66 -3.20
CA VAL A 289 -12.00 -1.50 -3.02
C VAL A 289 -12.38 -1.35 -1.55
N ARG A 290 -12.77 -2.43 -0.86
CA ARG A 290 -13.04 -2.38 0.60
C ARG A 290 -11.81 -1.96 1.40
N MET A 291 -10.63 -2.47 1.09
CA MET A 291 -9.38 -2.06 1.74
C MET A 291 -9.09 -0.58 1.50
N ILE A 292 -9.38 -0.05 0.32
CA ILE A 292 -9.27 1.40 0.02
C ILE A 292 -10.30 2.19 0.81
N GLU A 293 -11.55 1.73 0.88
CA GLU A 293 -12.62 2.36 1.68
C GLU A 293 -12.30 2.34 3.18
N GLU A 294 -11.68 1.27 3.68
CA GLU A 294 -11.16 1.18 5.04
C GLU A 294 -9.95 2.10 5.26
N SER A 295 -9.05 2.17 4.29
CA SER A 295 -7.93 3.11 4.27
C SER A 295 -8.40 4.57 4.30
N GLU A 296 -9.54 4.91 3.68
CA GLU A 296 -10.15 6.23 3.78
C GLU A 296 -10.59 6.59 5.22
N LYS A 297 -10.86 5.59 6.07
CA LYS A 297 -11.11 5.81 7.50
C LYS A 297 -9.83 6.22 8.26
N LEU A 298 -8.65 5.86 7.74
CA LEU A 298 -7.33 6.24 8.25
C LEU A 298 -6.86 7.55 7.61
N LYS A 299 -7.71 8.58 7.67
CA LYS A 299 -7.42 9.91 7.09
C LYS A 299 -6.15 10.49 7.67
N SER A 300 -5.40 11.18 6.82
CA SER A 300 -4.24 11.94 7.26
C SER A 300 -4.69 13.12 8.14
N THR A 301 -3.80 13.59 9.03
CA THR A 301 -4.04 14.80 9.83
C THR A 301 -4.27 16.01 8.91
N ALA A 302 -3.62 16.04 7.74
CA ALA A 302 -3.80 17.08 6.73
C ALA A 302 -5.21 17.03 6.12
N GLU A 303 -5.76 15.85 5.80
CA GLU A 303 -7.13 15.69 5.31
C GLU A 303 -8.16 16.11 6.34
N ASP A 304 -8.02 15.68 7.59
CA ASP A 304 -8.90 16.04 8.69
C ASP A 304 -8.83 17.53 9.00
N LYS A 305 -7.64 18.12 8.97
CA LYS A 305 -7.44 19.56 9.17
C LYS A 305 -8.09 20.35 8.04
N ALA A 306 -7.92 19.95 6.79
CA ALA A 306 -8.52 20.60 5.63
C ALA A 306 -10.05 20.49 5.66
N SER A 307 -10.59 19.32 6.00
CA SER A 307 -12.04 19.14 6.14
C SER A 307 -12.62 20.04 7.23
N ARG A 308 -11.99 20.08 8.41
CA ARG A 308 -12.40 20.96 9.51
C ARG A 308 -12.25 22.44 9.17
N MET A 309 -11.19 22.84 8.46
CA MET A 309 -11.02 24.21 7.99
C MET A 309 -12.06 24.60 6.96
N ALA A 310 -12.38 23.71 6.02
CA ALA A 310 -13.41 23.90 5.03
C ALA A 310 -14.76 24.21 5.70
N ASP A 311 -15.17 23.41 6.67
CA ASP A 311 -16.42 23.63 7.41
C ASP A 311 -16.38 24.92 8.25
N ARG A 312 -15.22 25.27 8.82
CA ARG A 312 -15.03 26.53 9.56
C ARG A 312 -15.10 27.78 8.67
N LEU A 313 -14.87 27.67 7.37
CA LEU A 313 -14.98 28.80 6.44
C LEU A 313 -16.45 29.15 6.10
N VAL A 314 -17.38 28.20 6.23
CA VAL A 314 -18.80 28.43 5.92
C VAL A 314 -19.40 29.62 6.68
N PRO A 315 -19.26 29.77 8.02
CA PRO A 315 -19.72 30.95 8.72
C PRO A 315 -19.14 32.28 8.21
N TYR A 316 -17.84 32.26 7.84
CA TYR A 316 -17.19 33.47 7.30
C TYR A 316 -17.73 33.83 5.90
N THR A 317 -18.00 32.83 5.06
CA THR A 317 -18.64 33.03 3.76
C THR A 317 -20.05 33.60 3.91
N LEU A 318 -20.88 33.09 4.85
CA LEU A 318 -22.18 33.64 5.17
C LEU A 318 -22.08 35.06 5.74
N GLY A 319 -21.15 35.31 6.65
CA GLY A 319 -20.89 36.64 7.21
C GLY A 319 -20.43 37.64 6.12
N GLY A 320 -19.50 37.23 5.28
CA GLY A 320 -19.05 38.03 4.12
C GLY A 320 -20.16 38.31 3.11
N THR A 321 -21.04 37.34 2.90
CA THR A 321 -22.25 37.48 2.07
C THR A 321 -23.19 38.53 2.63
N ALA A 322 -23.54 38.44 3.92
CA ALA A 322 -24.37 39.40 4.61
C ALA A 322 -23.77 40.82 4.60
N LEU A 323 -22.44 40.91 4.88
CA LEU A 323 -21.70 42.18 4.86
C LEU A 323 -21.72 42.78 3.46
N THR A 324 -21.47 41.98 2.41
CA THR A 324 -21.51 42.45 1.02
C THR A 324 -22.88 43.02 0.65
N TYR A 325 -23.97 42.37 1.10
CA TYR A 325 -25.32 42.89 0.89
C TYR A 325 -25.56 44.20 1.66
N LEU A 326 -25.15 44.26 2.93
CA LEU A 326 -25.31 45.46 3.75
C LEU A 326 -24.59 46.68 3.16
N LEU A 327 -23.39 46.50 2.66
CA LEU A 327 -22.56 47.57 2.09
C LEU A 327 -22.99 47.96 0.66
N THR A 328 -23.34 46.99 -0.19
CA THR A 328 -23.61 47.26 -1.61
C THR A 328 -25.09 47.36 -1.96
N ARG A 329 -25.96 46.83 -1.09
CA ARG A 329 -27.43 46.64 -1.34
C ARG A 329 -27.72 45.94 -2.65
N ASN A 330 -26.73 45.15 -3.18
CA ASN A 330 -26.83 44.47 -4.43
C ASN A 330 -26.74 42.94 -4.24
N VAL A 331 -27.89 42.28 -4.48
CA VAL A 331 -28.02 40.83 -4.30
C VAL A 331 -27.16 40.05 -5.32
N THR A 332 -26.92 40.57 -6.50
CA THR A 332 -26.03 39.91 -7.47
C THR A 332 -24.60 39.81 -6.95
N LYS A 333 -24.10 40.89 -6.33
CA LYS A 333 -22.79 40.88 -5.67
C LYS A 333 -22.75 39.94 -4.46
N MET A 334 -23.82 39.90 -3.69
CA MET A 334 -23.99 38.96 -2.58
C MET A 334 -23.97 37.49 -3.06
N LEU A 335 -24.70 37.18 -4.14
CA LEU A 335 -24.72 35.84 -4.73
C LEU A 335 -23.35 35.44 -5.30
N ALA A 336 -22.55 36.39 -5.80
CA ALA A 336 -21.23 36.10 -6.28
C ALA A 336 -20.28 35.59 -5.16
N VAL A 337 -20.48 36.05 -3.92
CA VAL A 337 -19.75 35.55 -2.75
C VAL A 337 -20.21 34.12 -2.40
N LEU A 338 -21.53 33.87 -2.41
CA LEU A 338 -22.08 32.54 -2.12
C LEU A 338 -21.70 31.46 -3.14
N MET A 339 -21.43 31.85 -4.39
CA MET A 339 -21.11 30.91 -5.48
C MET A 339 -19.67 30.42 -5.44
N VAL A 340 -18.82 30.95 -4.59
CA VAL A 340 -17.41 30.57 -4.47
C VAL A 340 -17.20 29.92 -3.11
N ASP A 341 -17.21 28.57 -3.11
CA ASP A 341 -17.00 27.78 -1.92
C ASP A 341 -15.54 27.27 -1.83
N PHE A 342 -14.96 27.35 -0.64
CA PHE A 342 -13.63 26.82 -0.37
C PHE A 342 -13.66 25.31 -0.04
N SER A 343 -14.80 24.83 0.41
CA SER A 343 -14.95 23.53 1.03
C SER A 343 -14.90 22.40 0.01
N CYS A 344 -15.65 22.51 -1.09
CA CYS A 344 -15.70 21.47 -2.14
C CYS A 344 -14.32 21.18 -2.73
N ALA A 345 -13.59 22.23 -3.09
CA ALA A 345 -12.27 22.08 -3.68
C ALA A 345 -11.27 21.43 -2.71
N LEU A 346 -11.29 21.78 -1.42
CA LEU A 346 -10.39 21.22 -0.42
C LEU A 346 -10.73 19.77 -0.08
N LYS A 347 -12.02 19.46 0.11
CA LYS A 347 -12.50 18.11 0.44
C LYS A 347 -12.25 17.11 -0.69
N LEU A 348 -12.19 17.57 -1.93
CA LEU A 348 -11.92 16.76 -3.10
C LEU A 348 -10.41 16.62 -3.40
N ALA A 349 -9.68 17.74 -3.39
CA ALA A 349 -8.31 17.80 -3.87
C ALA A 349 -7.33 16.96 -3.04
N ILE A 350 -7.50 16.93 -1.71
CA ILE A 350 -6.55 16.28 -0.81
C ILE A 350 -6.68 14.77 -0.83
N PRO A 351 -7.88 14.15 -0.70
CA PRO A 351 -8.02 12.70 -0.86
C PRO A 351 -7.52 12.19 -2.21
N ILE A 352 -7.77 12.92 -3.30
CA ILE A 352 -7.27 12.54 -4.62
C ILE A 352 -5.75 12.55 -4.69
N ALA A 353 -5.09 13.54 -4.09
CA ALA A 353 -3.63 13.59 -4.03
C ALA A 353 -3.07 12.39 -3.24
N VAL A 354 -3.70 12.03 -2.13
CA VAL A 354 -3.32 10.86 -1.31
C VAL A 354 -3.52 9.56 -2.09
N LEU A 355 -4.67 9.35 -2.71
CA LEU A 355 -4.94 8.17 -3.53
C LEU A 355 -3.96 8.06 -4.71
N SER A 356 -3.60 9.19 -5.33
CA SER A 356 -2.60 9.23 -6.39
C SER A 356 -1.20 8.87 -5.89
N ALA A 357 -0.82 9.34 -4.70
CA ALA A 357 0.44 8.97 -4.06
C ALA A 357 0.50 7.47 -3.74
N MET A 358 -0.59 6.90 -3.20
CA MET A 358 -0.70 5.46 -2.92
C MET A 358 -0.62 4.63 -4.22
N ARG A 359 -1.26 5.09 -5.30
CA ARG A 359 -1.14 4.47 -6.62
C ARG A 359 0.30 4.50 -7.13
N GLU A 360 0.95 5.65 -7.04
CA GLU A 360 2.33 5.82 -7.51
C GLU A 360 3.31 4.99 -6.69
N SER A 361 3.15 4.94 -5.35
CA SER A 361 3.96 4.08 -4.47
C SER A 361 3.85 2.60 -4.85
N SER A 362 2.63 2.15 -5.21
CA SER A 362 2.42 0.78 -5.70
C SER A 362 3.21 0.48 -6.98
N GLY A 363 3.44 1.47 -7.84
CA GLY A 363 4.31 1.36 -9.01
C GLY A 363 5.80 1.12 -8.67
N TYR A 364 6.22 1.49 -7.47
CA TYR A 364 7.56 1.23 -6.91
C TYR A 364 7.58 0.02 -5.97
N HIS A 365 6.58 -0.87 -6.05
CA HIS A 365 6.42 -2.04 -5.18
C HIS A 365 6.27 -1.69 -3.69
N ILE A 366 5.74 -0.51 -3.39
CA ILE A 366 5.45 -0.04 -2.04
C ILE A 366 3.94 0.01 -1.85
N SER A 367 3.40 -0.78 -0.93
CA SER A 367 1.98 -0.77 -0.56
C SER A 367 1.77 0.03 0.72
N VAL A 368 0.85 0.97 0.71
CA VAL A 368 0.55 1.87 1.85
C VAL A 368 -0.91 1.69 2.26
N LYS A 369 -1.17 1.47 3.54
CA LYS A 369 -2.52 1.24 4.07
C LYS A 369 -3.34 2.51 4.28
N GLY A 370 -2.74 3.69 4.23
CA GLY A 370 -3.48 4.94 4.40
C GLY A 370 -2.63 6.20 4.32
N GLY A 371 -3.29 7.33 4.02
CA GLY A 371 -2.64 8.63 3.84
C GLY A 371 -1.90 9.14 5.07
N ARG A 372 -2.36 8.79 6.27
CA ARG A 372 -1.70 9.20 7.52
C ARG A 372 -0.27 8.67 7.61
N PHE A 373 0.00 7.51 7.05
CA PHE A 373 1.33 6.89 7.09
C PHE A 373 2.30 7.59 6.13
N LEU A 374 1.82 8.02 4.95
CA LEU A 374 2.61 8.89 4.06
C LEU A 374 2.93 10.23 4.73
N GLU A 375 1.97 10.81 5.46
CA GLU A 375 2.21 12.03 6.24
C GLU A 375 3.24 11.79 7.35
N ALA A 376 3.17 10.67 8.07
CA ALA A 376 4.16 10.29 9.08
C ALA A 376 5.55 10.14 8.45
N VAL A 377 5.66 9.40 7.34
CA VAL A 377 6.91 9.25 6.59
C VAL A 377 7.46 10.61 6.13
N ALA A 378 6.60 11.54 5.66
CA ALA A 378 7.04 12.86 5.23
C ALA A 378 7.59 13.74 6.37
N LYS A 379 7.12 13.53 7.61
CA LYS A 379 7.48 14.32 8.79
C LYS A 379 8.56 13.68 9.66
N ALA A 380 8.79 12.38 9.50
CA ALA A 380 9.67 11.63 10.36
C ALA A 380 11.08 12.23 10.43
N ASP A 381 11.59 12.32 11.64
CA ASP A 381 12.96 12.73 11.94
C ASP A 381 13.83 11.55 12.36
N THR A 382 13.22 10.46 12.81
CA THR A 382 13.89 9.26 13.32
C THR A 382 13.42 8.04 12.57
N ILE A 383 14.37 7.23 12.08
CA ILE A 383 14.11 5.93 11.48
C ILE A 383 14.87 4.85 12.24
N VAL A 384 14.17 3.80 12.65
CA VAL A 384 14.71 2.67 13.40
C VAL A 384 14.70 1.45 12.51
N PHE A 385 15.85 0.81 12.36
CA PHE A 385 16.01 -0.42 11.61
C PHE A 385 16.18 -1.62 12.53
N ASP A 386 15.45 -2.69 12.28
CA ASP A 386 15.94 -4.01 12.68
C ASP A 386 17.14 -4.39 11.82
N LYS A 387 18.06 -5.19 12.38
CA LYS A 387 19.23 -5.66 11.61
C LYS A 387 18.83 -6.79 10.66
N THR A 388 18.30 -7.87 11.22
CA THR A 388 18.12 -9.15 10.54
C THR A 388 16.96 -9.11 9.55
N GLY A 389 17.19 -9.49 8.29
CA GLY A 389 16.16 -9.46 7.25
C GLY A 389 15.82 -8.06 6.73
N THR A 390 16.37 -7.01 7.34
CA THR A 390 16.16 -5.61 6.96
C THR A 390 17.44 -5.01 6.38
N LEU A 391 18.47 -4.80 7.19
CA LEU A 391 19.79 -4.38 6.73
C LEU A 391 20.63 -5.53 6.15
N THR A 392 20.25 -6.77 6.49
CA THR A 392 20.83 -8.00 5.97
C THR A 392 19.88 -8.72 5.02
N TYR A 393 20.39 -9.72 4.29
CA TYR A 393 19.56 -10.53 3.39
C TYR A 393 18.73 -11.63 4.10
N ALA A 394 18.88 -11.81 5.42
CA ALA A 394 18.34 -12.95 6.18
C ALA A 394 18.70 -14.32 5.54
N THR A 395 19.84 -14.41 4.94
CA THR A 395 20.42 -15.66 4.39
C THR A 395 21.70 -15.99 5.14
N PRO A 396 21.61 -16.29 6.45
CA PRO A 396 22.79 -16.58 7.24
C PRO A 396 23.51 -17.83 6.69
N THR A 397 24.82 -17.82 6.81
CA THR A 397 25.70 -18.92 6.43
C THR A 397 26.68 -19.19 7.56
N VAL A 398 27.09 -20.44 7.75
CA VAL A 398 28.15 -20.77 8.69
C VAL A 398 29.48 -20.32 8.09
N ALA A 399 30.14 -19.38 8.77
CA ALA A 399 31.46 -18.87 8.36
C ALA A 399 32.61 -19.71 8.91
N ALA A 400 32.46 -20.23 10.13
CA ALA A 400 33.43 -21.10 10.79
C ALA A 400 32.79 -21.89 11.93
N VAL A 401 33.31 -23.05 12.21
CA VAL A 401 33.03 -23.81 13.44
C VAL A 401 34.30 -23.85 14.24
N ILE A 402 34.31 -23.33 15.44
CA ILE A 402 35.49 -23.24 16.31
C ILE A 402 35.30 -24.23 17.47
N PRO A 403 35.90 -25.44 17.43
CA PRO A 403 35.78 -26.45 18.47
C PRO A 403 36.57 -26.04 19.71
N PHE A 404 36.12 -26.48 20.90
CA PHE A 404 36.74 -26.32 22.21
C PHE A 404 36.89 -27.68 22.84
N GLY A 405 37.69 -27.82 23.91
CA GLY A 405 37.87 -29.06 24.63
C GLY A 405 38.43 -30.23 23.83
N GLY A 406 39.10 -29.95 22.73
CA GLY A 406 39.69 -30.99 21.86
C GLY A 406 38.68 -31.71 20.96
N HIS A 407 37.46 -31.22 20.82
CA HIS A 407 36.43 -31.79 19.93
C HIS A 407 36.80 -31.59 18.45
N ASP A 408 36.24 -32.43 17.58
CA ASP A 408 36.38 -32.32 16.11
C ASP A 408 35.36 -31.38 15.52
N GLU A 409 35.78 -30.56 14.54
CA GLU A 409 34.95 -29.55 13.89
C GLU A 409 33.72 -30.18 13.18
N ALA A 410 33.95 -31.26 12.41
CA ALA A 410 32.90 -31.93 11.65
C ALA A 410 31.88 -32.62 12.57
N GLU A 411 32.35 -33.18 13.70
CA GLU A 411 31.49 -33.79 14.70
C GLU A 411 30.59 -32.72 15.39
N MET A 412 31.16 -31.59 15.75
CA MET A 412 30.44 -30.49 16.38
C MET A 412 29.39 -29.89 15.43
N LEU A 413 29.72 -29.70 14.16
CA LEU A 413 28.78 -29.23 13.14
C LEU A 413 27.64 -30.25 12.94
N ARG A 414 27.96 -31.56 12.89
CA ARG A 414 26.97 -32.62 12.76
C ARG A 414 25.99 -32.62 13.96
N LEU A 415 26.54 -32.50 15.17
CA LEU A 415 25.76 -32.50 16.41
C LEU A 415 24.84 -31.26 16.48
N ALA A 416 25.37 -30.10 16.14
CA ALA A 416 24.61 -28.86 16.06
C ALA A 416 23.46 -28.96 15.04
N ALA A 417 23.74 -29.49 13.85
CA ALA A 417 22.71 -29.67 12.81
C ALA A 417 21.62 -30.63 13.23
N CYS A 418 21.97 -31.70 13.97
CA CYS A 418 21.02 -32.66 14.50
C CYS A 418 20.01 -32.04 15.47
N LEU A 419 20.45 -31.12 16.32
CA LEU A 419 19.58 -30.41 17.28
C LEU A 419 18.72 -29.33 16.57
N GLU A 420 19.33 -28.57 15.69
CA GLU A 420 18.71 -27.44 15.02
C GLU A 420 17.67 -27.86 13.94
N GLU A 421 17.75 -29.08 13.40
CA GLU A 421 16.81 -29.57 12.38
C GLU A 421 15.35 -29.61 12.86
N HIS A 422 15.12 -29.76 14.18
CA HIS A 422 13.79 -29.86 14.77
C HIS A 422 13.07 -28.52 14.93
N TYR A 423 13.81 -27.42 14.93
CA TYR A 423 13.25 -26.07 15.13
C TYR A 423 13.78 -25.12 14.06
N PRO A 424 13.22 -25.18 12.83
CA PRO A 424 13.73 -24.44 11.69
C PRO A 424 13.54 -22.93 11.86
N HIS A 425 14.64 -22.23 12.06
CA HIS A 425 14.77 -20.79 11.96
C HIS A 425 15.99 -20.44 11.09
N SER A 426 16.19 -19.17 10.77
CA SER A 426 17.21 -18.74 9.78
C SER A 426 18.62 -19.27 10.11
N MET A 427 19.07 -19.17 11.37
CA MET A 427 20.37 -19.66 11.80
C MET A 427 20.44 -21.21 11.82
N ALA A 428 19.37 -21.87 12.31
CA ALA A 428 19.25 -23.33 12.28
C ALA A 428 19.38 -23.87 10.85
N ASN A 429 18.66 -23.27 9.93
CA ASN A 429 18.74 -23.65 8.51
C ASN A 429 20.15 -23.48 7.94
N ALA A 430 20.91 -22.46 8.36
CA ALA A 430 22.30 -22.26 7.95
C ALA A 430 23.20 -23.40 8.45
N VAL A 431 23.06 -23.82 9.71
CA VAL A 431 23.83 -24.91 10.32
C VAL A 431 23.51 -26.23 9.62
N VAL A 432 22.22 -26.53 9.42
CA VAL A 432 21.78 -27.76 8.73
C VAL A 432 22.25 -27.79 7.27
N ALA A 433 22.16 -26.65 6.56
CA ALA A 433 22.61 -26.55 5.18
C ALA A 433 24.13 -26.76 5.05
N GLU A 434 24.90 -26.21 5.99
CA GLU A 434 26.36 -26.40 6.03
C GLU A 434 26.75 -27.86 6.29
N ALA A 435 26.10 -28.51 7.26
CA ALA A 435 26.31 -29.92 7.52
C ALA A 435 25.99 -30.79 6.29
N LYS A 436 24.89 -30.52 5.59
CA LYS A 436 24.51 -31.17 4.32
C LYS A 436 25.56 -30.95 3.22
N ARG A 437 26.12 -29.74 3.12
CA ARG A 437 27.15 -29.40 2.13
C ARG A 437 28.45 -30.20 2.36
N HIS A 438 28.78 -30.45 3.62
CA HIS A 438 29.88 -31.29 4.01
C HIS A 438 29.58 -32.80 3.97
N GLY A 439 28.40 -33.21 3.54
CA GLY A 439 27.99 -34.62 3.47
C GLY A 439 27.82 -35.28 4.83
N LEU A 440 27.66 -34.49 5.90
CA LEU A 440 27.49 -34.99 7.25
C LEU A 440 26.02 -35.43 7.40
N THR A 441 25.79 -36.73 7.30
CA THR A 441 24.48 -37.35 7.60
C THR A 441 24.47 -37.81 9.05
N HIS A 442 23.31 -37.74 9.69
CA HIS A 442 23.13 -38.28 11.04
C HIS A 442 21.91 -39.20 11.04
N GLU A 443 21.98 -40.24 11.90
CA GLU A 443 20.79 -40.95 12.36
C GLU A 443 20.32 -40.25 13.64
N GLU A 444 19.01 -40.22 13.92
CA GLU A 444 18.47 -39.61 15.14
C GLU A 444 18.95 -40.36 16.41
N TYR A 445 19.96 -39.82 17.10
CA TYR A 445 20.53 -40.39 18.32
C TYR A 445 20.12 -39.67 19.60
N HIS A 446 19.17 -38.69 19.51
CA HIS A 446 18.77 -37.91 20.69
C HIS A 446 17.43 -38.35 21.26
N SER A 447 17.24 -38.08 22.53
CA SER A 447 15.96 -38.16 23.22
C SER A 447 15.13 -36.90 22.91
N GLN A 448 13.99 -36.77 23.57
CA GLN A 448 13.09 -35.63 23.41
C GLN A 448 13.83 -34.27 23.45
N VAL A 449 13.78 -33.51 22.38
CA VAL A 449 14.38 -32.18 22.26
C VAL A 449 13.48 -31.17 22.98
N GLN A 450 14.03 -30.38 23.90
CA GLN A 450 13.33 -29.30 24.56
C GLN A 450 13.76 -27.95 23.97
N TYR A 451 12.80 -27.24 23.41
CA TYR A 451 13.00 -25.90 22.94
C TYR A 451 12.69 -24.86 24.03
N VAL A 452 13.66 -24.01 24.35
CA VAL A 452 13.47 -22.87 25.25
C VAL A 452 13.29 -21.62 24.40
N VAL A 453 12.06 -21.09 24.41
CA VAL A 453 11.67 -19.96 23.56
C VAL A 453 12.64 -18.79 23.72
N ALA A 454 13.17 -18.28 22.59
CA ALA A 454 14.12 -17.18 22.49
C ALA A 454 15.53 -17.42 23.08
N HIS A 455 15.84 -18.62 23.60
CA HIS A 455 17.11 -18.91 24.28
C HIS A 455 17.94 -19.98 23.55
N GLY A 456 17.35 -21.12 23.24
CA GLY A 456 18.08 -22.21 22.57
C GLY A 456 17.39 -23.58 22.70
N ILE A 457 18.15 -24.60 22.44
CA ILE A 457 17.71 -26.00 22.42
C ILE A 457 18.54 -26.81 23.43
N SER A 458 17.87 -27.66 24.22
CA SER A 458 18.49 -28.64 25.14
C SER A 458 18.01 -30.02 24.79
N SER A 459 18.92 -31.01 24.79
CA SER A 459 18.60 -32.42 24.57
C SER A 459 19.60 -33.33 25.26
N MET A 460 19.26 -34.63 25.34
CA MET A 460 20.18 -35.67 25.77
C MET A 460 20.65 -36.48 24.57
N VAL A 461 21.94 -36.48 24.30
CA VAL A 461 22.59 -37.21 23.20
C VAL A 461 23.57 -38.21 23.82
N GLU A 462 23.39 -39.49 23.58
CA GLU A 462 24.26 -40.55 24.12
C GLU A 462 24.45 -40.50 25.67
N GLY A 463 23.42 -40.02 26.37
CA GLY A 463 23.46 -39.88 27.83
C GLY A 463 24.14 -38.62 28.35
N LYS A 464 24.60 -37.73 27.49
CA LYS A 464 25.15 -36.42 27.82
C LYS A 464 24.15 -35.32 27.57
N LYS A 465 24.13 -34.28 28.41
CA LYS A 465 23.31 -33.10 28.19
C LYS A 465 23.97 -32.23 27.16
N VAL A 466 23.29 -31.99 26.06
CA VAL A 466 23.79 -31.13 24.97
C VAL A 466 22.88 -29.92 24.83
N ILE A 467 23.47 -28.73 24.75
CA ILE A 467 22.77 -27.46 24.68
C ILE A 467 23.35 -26.68 23.54
N ILE A 468 22.46 -26.06 22.73
CA ILE A 468 22.85 -25.12 21.67
C ILE A 468 22.00 -23.87 21.78
N GLY A 469 22.62 -22.68 21.75
CA GLY A 469 21.87 -21.45 21.88
C GLY A 469 22.71 -20.19 22.03
N SER A 470 22.08 -19.11 22.53
CA SER A 470 22.72 -17.82 22.78
C SER A 470 23.75 -17.89 23.91
N ALA A 471 24.61 -16.88 24.04
CA ALA A 471 25.56 -16.76 25.16
C ALA A 471 24.84 -16.72 26.51
N HIS A 472 23.74 -15.96 26.60
CA HIS A 472 22.93 -15.88 27.81
C HIS A 472 22.42 -17.26 28.23
N PHE A 473 21.84 -17.99 27.28
CA PHE A 473 21.31 -19.35 27.59
C PHE A 473 22.40 -20.31 28.04
N VAL A 474 23.53 -20.35 27.35
CA VAL A 474 24.60 -21.33 27.64
C VAL A 474 25.37 -20.97 28.92
N PHE A 475 25.70 -19.68 29.12
CA PHE A 475 26.60 -19.28 30.21
C PHE A 475 25.87 -18.74 31.47
N GLU A 476 24.68 -18.12 31.31
CA GLU A 476 23.95 -17.54 32.45
C GLU A 476 22.81 -18.43 32.94
N ASP A 477 21.99 -19.04 32.05
CA ASP A 477 20.88 -19.88 32.45
C ASP A 477 21.34 -21.31 32.80
N GLU A 478 22.32 -21.84 32.05
CA GLU A 478 22.77 -23.22 32.14
C GLU A 478 24.15 -23.38 32.78
N ASP A 479 24.75 -22.27 33.27
CA ASP A 479 26.04 -22.24 34.01
C ASP A 479 27.21 -22.98 33.33
N CYS A 480 27.22 -23.07 31.99
CA CYS A 480 28.27 -23.75 31.23
C CYS A 480 29.62 -23.04 31.35
N ARG A 481 30.72 -23.78 31.31
CA ARG A 481 32.08 -23.26 31.48
C ARG A 481 32.89 -23.38 30.21
N ILE A 482 33.82 -22.45 30.04
CA ILE A 482 34.84 -22.55 28.99
C ILE A 482 35.91 -23.54 29.50
N PRO A 483 36.38 -24.50 28.66
CA PRO A 483 37.43 -25.44 29.01
C PRO A 483 38.68 -24.76 29.51
N GLU A 484 39.34 -25.37 30.52
CA GLU A 484 40.50 -24.80 31.21
C GLU A 484 41.65 -24.52 30.21
N GLY A 485 42.17 -23.29 30.21
CA GLY A 485 43.21 -22.84 29.30
C GLY A 485 42.75 -22.33 27.94
N GLU A 486 41.46 -22.42 27.57
CA GLU A 486 40.97 -22.00 26.25
C GLU A 486 40.29 -20.62 26.27
N GLN A 487 40.33 -19.89 27.40
CA GLN A 487 39.81 -18.52 27.48
C GLN A 487 40.39 -17.56 26.41
N PRO A 488 41.73 -17.57 26.09
CA PRO A 488 42.24 -16.71 25.05
C PRO A 488 41.70 -17.02 23.65
N LYS A 489 41.32 -18.27 23.39
CA LYS A 489 40.67 -18.68 22.14
C LYS A 489 39.25 -18.15 22.04
N PHE A 490 38.53 -18.18 23.16
CA PHE A 490 37.19 -17.61 23.27
C PHE A 490 37.21 -16.08 23.09
N ASP A 491 38.15 -15.39 23.72
CA ASP A 491 38.30 -13.95 23.60
C ASP A 491 38.71 -13.49 22.18
N ALA A 492 39.31 -14.39 21.41
CA ALA A 492 39.74 -14.17 20.02
C ALA A 492 38.64 -14.48 18.99
N LEU A 493 37.43 -14.84 19.41
CA LEU A 493 36.32 -15.11 18.49
C LEU A 493 36.04 -13.89 17.58
N PRO A 494 35.79 -14.09 16.27
CA PRO A 494 35.55 -13.00 15.33
C PRO A 494 34.34 -12.16 15.70
N ALA A 495 34.52 -10.87 15.93
CA ALA A 495 33.45 -9.96 16.34
C ALA A 495 32.42 -9.69 15.26
N ALA A 496 32.76 -9.94 13.98
CA ALA A 496 31.89 -9.66 12.85
C ALA A 496 30.76 -10.69 12.66
N TYR A 497 30.80 -11.80 13.39
CA TYR A 497 29.84 -12.90 13.26
C TYR A 497 28.92 -13.02 14.48
N SER A 498 27.70 -13.46 14.25
CA SER A 498 26.82 -13.94 15.32
C SER A 498 27.31 -15.31 15.78
N HIS A 499 27.31 -15.55 17.08
CA HIS A 499 27.81 -16.78 17.68
C HIS A 499 26.67 -17.63 18.19
N LEU A 500 26.67 -18.91 17.82
CA LEU A 500 25.81 -19.94 18.37
C LEU A 500 26.70 -20.89 19.16
N TYR A 501 26.41 -21.04 20.46
CA TYR A 501 27.26 -21.76 21.39
C TYR A 501 26.72 -23.18 21.60
N LEU A 502 27.58 -24.19 21.42
CA LEU A 502 27.27 -25.59 21.66
C LEU A 502 28.03 -26.07 22.91
N SER A 503 27.33 -26.59 23.90
CA SER A 503 27.92 -27.16 25.10
C SER A 503 27.54 -28.61 25.25
N ILE A 504 28.42 -29.39 25.89
CA ILE A 504 28.23 -30.82 26.25
C ILE A 504 28.56 -30.97 27.71
N ASP A 505 27.62 -31.53 28.53
CA ASP A 505 27.75 -31.76 29.96
C ASP A 505 28.25 -30.53 30.75
N GLY A 506 27.83 -29.31 30.36
CA GLY A 506 28.17 -28.08 31.07
C GLY A 506 29.54 -27.48 30.68
N GLU A 507 30.21 -28.00 29.66
CA GLU A 507 31.42 -27.42 29.10
C GLU A 507 31.19 -26.99 27.65
N LEU A 508 31.77 -25.82 27.24
CA LEU A 508 31.72 -25.33 25.88
C LEU A 508 32.47 -26.30 24.94
N ALA A 509 31.76 -26.86 23.97
CA ALA A 509 32.28 -27.82 23.01
C ALA A 509 32.63 -27.20 21.66
N ALA A 510 31.82 -26.20 21.23
CA ALA A 510 32.09 -25.45 20.01
C ALA A 510 31.37 -24.10 19.97
N VAL A 511 31.90 -23.19 19.16
CA VAL A 511 31.22 -21.95 18.75
C VAL A 511 31.04 -21.96 17.24
N ILE A 512 29.80 -21.87 16.79
CA ILE A 512 29.46 -21.79 15.38
C ILE A 512 29.30 -20.31 15.04
N CYS A 513 30.20 -19.82 14.20
CA CYS A 513 30.22 -18.45 13.72
C CYS A 513 29.28 -18.32 12.52
N ILE A 514 28.23 -17.54 12.66
CA ILE A 514 27.22 -17.34 11.63
C ILE A 514 27.39 -15.94 11.03
N HIS A 515 27.53 -15.89 9.75
CA HIS A 515 27.60 -14.66 8.97
C HIS A 515 26.24 -14.40 8.31
N ASP A 516 25.61 -13.27 8.65
CA ASP A 516 24.42 -12.77 7.97
C ASP A 516 24.86 -11.56 7.11
N PRO A 517 24.98 -11.74 5.79
CA PRO A 517 25.57 -10.72 4.94
C PRO A 517 24.71 -9.46 4.87
N LEU A 518 25.35 -8.32 5.08
CA LEU A 518 24.73 -7.01 4.88
C LEU A 518 24.31 -6.83 3.41
N ARG A 519 23.23 -6.12 3.21
CA ARG A 519 22.81 -5.69 1.87
C ARG A 519 23.88 -4.75 1.30
N ARG A 520 24.24 -4.96 0.05
CA ARG A 520 25.33 -4.19 -0.61
C ARG A 520 25.06 -2.69 -0.60
N GLU A 521 23.80 -2.30 -0.71
CA GLU A 521 23.33 -0.93 -0.75
C GLU A 521 23.09 -0.32 0.63
N ALA A 522 23.19 -1.08 1.73
CA ALA A 522 22.77 -0.61 3.08
C ALA A 522 23.43 0.72 3.48
N ARG A 523 24.75 0.84 3.32
CA ARG A 523 25.49 2.05 3.63
C ARG A 523 25.06 3.27 2.80
N GLU A 524 24.88 3.05 1.49
CA GLU A 524 24.49 4.12 0.57
C GLU A 524 23.02 4.53 0.82
N ALA A 525 22.15 3.58 1.14
CA ALA A 525 20.76 3.83 1.47
C ALA A 525 20.64 4.64 2.78
N VAL A 526 21.41 4.30 3.82
CA VAL A 526 21.44 5.06 5.07
C VAL A 526 21.91 6.50 4.83
N ARG A 527 22.97 6.70 4.04
CA ARG A 527 23.40 8.05 3.66
C ARG A 527 22.31 8.82 2.92
N ALA A 528 21.64 8.18 1.95
CA ALA A 528 20.56 8.80 1.18
C ALA A 528 19.33 9.15 2.06
N LEU A 529 19.08 8.36 3.11
CA LEU A 529 18.04 8.66 4.09
C LEU A 529 18.39 9.92 4.91
N HIS A 530 19.63 10.09 5.35
CA HIS A 530 20.09 11.35 5.96
C HIS A 530 19.93 12.55 5.01
N GLU A 531 20.36 12.40 3.75
CA GLU A 531 20.20 13.44 2.73
C GLU A 531 18.73 13.78 2.46
N SER A 532 17.81 12.85 2.70
CA SER A 532 16.36 13.06 2.58
C SER A 532 15.71 13.69 3.82
N GLY A 533 16.51 13.95 4.89
CA GLY A 533 16.10 14.71 6.06
C GLY A 533 15.74 13.89 7.29
N PHE A 534 16.18 12.62 7.40
CA PHE A 534 16.18 11.93 8.68
C PHE A 534 17.35 12.44 9.53
N ALA A 535 17.04 12.90 10.74
CA ALA A 535 18.04 13.39 11.68
C ALA A 535 18.74 12.26 12.45
N ASN A 536 18.00 11.16 12.70
CA ASN A 536 18.48 10.02 13.46
C ASN A 536 18.18 8.72 12.71
N VAL A 537 19.21 7.97 12.40
CA VAL A 537 19.11 6.60 11.86
C VAL A 537 19.62 5.65 12.93
N VAL A 538 18.76 4.80 13.44
CA VAL A 538 19.03 3.92 14.61
C VAL A 538 18.96 2.46 14.14
N MET A 539 19.87 1.63 14.63
CA MET A 539 19.82 0.18 14.45
C MET A 539 19.53 -0.51 15.77
N MET A 540 18.62 -1.47 15.77
CA MET A 540 18.31 -2.36 16.90
C MET A 540 18.51 -3.81 16.52
N THR A 541 19.09 -4.60 17.42
CA THR A 541 19.37 -6.02 17.19
C THR A 541 19.40 -6.81 18.48
N GLY A 542 19.00 -8.08 18.39
CA GLY A 542 19.21 -9.06 19.49
C GLY A 542 20.66 -9.58 19.59
N ASP A 543 21.53 -9.23 18.65
CA ASP A 543 22.94 -9.64 18.69
C ASP A 543 23.69 -9.00 19.87
N ASN A 544 24.81 -9.62 20.22
CA ASN A 544 25.71 -9.07 21.22
C ASN A 544 26.27 -7.69 20.79
N ARG A 545 26.62 -6.89 21.79
CA ARG A 545 27.08 -5.51 21.58
C ARG A 545 28.24 -5.39 20.60
N ARG A 546 29.22 -6.29 20.67
CA ARG A 546 30.43 -6.24 19.82
C ARG A 546 30.11 -6.42 18.32
N THR A 547 29.22 -7.37 18.00
CA THR A 547 28.75 -7.60 16.62
C THR A 547 27.88 -6.43 16.15
N ALA A 548 27.00 -5.92 16.98
CA ALA A 548 26.12 -4.81 16.67
C ALA A 548 26.90 -3.52 16.34
N GLU A 549 27.93 -3.20 17.15
CA GLU A 549 28.79 -2.03 16.94
C GLU A 549 29.62 -2.15 15.64
N ALA A 550 30.10 -3.34 15.31
CA ALA A 550 30.82 -3.57 14.07
C ALA A 550 29.93 -3.34 12.83
N VAL A 551 28.71 -3.87 12.83
CA VAL A 551 27.73 -3.66 11.77
C VAL A 551 27.30 -2.19 11.69
N ALA A 552 27.05 -1.53 12.83
CA ALA A 552 26.68 -0.13 12.89
C ALA A 552 27.72 0.79 12.25
N ALA A 553 29.02 0.52 12.53
CA ALA A 553 30.14 1.26 11.93
C ALA A 553 30.24 1.05 10.42
N GLU A 554 29.95 -0.17 9.94
CA GLU A 554 29.96 -0.49 8.52
C GLU A 554 28.82 0.18 7.77
N VAL A 555 27.61 0.16 8.31
CA VAL A 555 26.41 0.73 7.69
C VAL A 555 26.38 2.26 7.85
N GLY A 556 26.93 2.80 8.94
CA GLY A 556 26.98 4.24 9.20
C GLY A 556 25.71 4.80 9.84
N VAL A 557 25.09 4.04 10.76
CA VAL A 557 23.96 4.52 11.57
C VAL A 557 24.44 5.40 12.73
N ASP A 558 23.55 6.27 13.25
CA ASP A 558 23.89 7.24 14.32
C ASP A 558 23.94 6.60 15.72
N ALA A 559 23.06 5.59 15.93
CA ALA A 559 22.99 4.88 17.20
C ALA A 559 22.69 3.40 17.00
N VAL A 560 23.21 2.58 17.92
CA VAL A 560 22.97 1.15 17.93
C VAL A 560 22.55 0.67 19.31
N TYR A 561 21.53 -0.19 19.35
CA TYR A 561 21.07 -0.87 20.56
C TYR A 561 21.18 -2.37 20.31
N ALA A 562 22.03 -3.01 21.13
CA ALA A 562 22.33 -4.43 21.08
C ALA A 562 21.57 -5.17 22.19
N GLU A 563 21.43 -6.50 22.04
CA GLU A 563 20.81 -7.38 23.06
C GLU A 563 19.38 -6.97 23.39
N VAL A 564 18.63 -6.47 22.39
CA VAL A 564 17.29 -5.90 22.55
C VAL A 564 16.24 -6.95 22.25
N LEU A 565 15.31 -7.14 23.19
CA LEU A 565 14.13 -7.98 22.99
C LEU A 565 13.06 -7.23 22.16
N PRO A 566 12.11 -7.93 21.53
CA PRO A 566 11.04 -7.29 20.76
C PRO A 566 10.24 -6.25 21.56
N GLU A 567 10.02 -6.49 22.84
CA GLU A 567 9.29 -5.58 23.75
C GLU A 567 10.08 -4.28 24.03
N ASP A 568 11.41 -4.39 24.13
CA ASP A 568 12.29 -3.23 24.34
C ASP A 568 12.33 -2.33 23.13
N LYS A 569 12.25 -2.88 21.91
CA LYS A 569 12.14 -2.11 20.67
C LYS A 569 10.89 -1.21 20.70
N ALA A 570 9.74 -1.77 21.10
CA ALA A 570 8.51 -1.00 21.24
C ALA A 570 8.60 0.07 22.34
N ALA A 571 9.26 -0.27 23.48
CA ALA A 571 9.48 0.68 24.57
C ALA A 571 10.36 1.85 24.14
N PHE A 572 11.42 1.61 23.38
CA PHE A 572 12.27 2.65 22.82
C PHE A 572 11.48 3.61 21.90
N ILE A 573 10.70 3.06 20.96
CA ILE A 573 9.87 3.85 20.05
C ILE A 573 8.93 4.75 20.85
N ARG A 574 8.28 4.20 21.88
CA ARG A 574 7.39 4.96 22.76
C ARG A 574 8.11 6.11 23.48
N GLN A 575 9.34 5.88 23.92
CA GLN A 575 10.16 6.91 24.56
C GLN A 575 10.55 8.02 23.58
N GLU A 576 10.96 7.69 22.37
CA GLU A 576 11.29 8.70 21.34
C GLU A 576 10.06 9.53 20.95
N LYS A 577 8.90 8.90 20.79
CA LYS A 577 7.63 9.62 20.56
C LYS A 577 7.26 10.53 21.72
N ALA A 578 7.49 10.11 22.96
CA ALA A 578 7.25 10.97 24.15
C ALA A 578 8.16 12.19 24.19
N LYS A 579 9.34 12.15 23.56
CA LYS A 579 10.24 13.31 23.37
C LYS A 579 9.78 14.25 22.26
N GLY A 580 8.76 13.86 21.48
CA GLY A 580 8.19 14.64 20.38
C GLY A 580 8.75 14.28 18.99
N HIS A 581 9.54 13.22 18.88
CA HIS A 581 10.02 12.69 17.61
C HIS A 581 8.91 11.98 16.84
N THR A 582 8.97 12.04 15.52
CA THR A 582 8.14 11.22 14.63
C THR A 582 8.98 10.04 14.17
N VAL A 583 8.61 8.84 14.62
CA VAL A 583 9.43 7.64 14.50
C VAL A 583 8.85 6.66 13.49
N ILE A 584 9.70 6.20 12.57
CA ILE A 584 9.40 5.09 11.66
C ILE A 584 10.19 3.86 12.11
N MET A 585 9.52 2.71 12.16
CA MET A 585 10.17 1.42 12.36
C MET A 585 10.20 0.63 11.06
N VAL A 586 11.37 0.08 10.73
CA VAL A 586 11.58 -0.79 9.56
C VAL A 586 12.07 -2.15 10.03
N GLY A 587 11.33 -3.20 9.69
CA GLY A 587 11.62 -4.57 10.10
C GLY A 587 11.16 -5.62 9.11
N ASP A 588 11.34 -6.90 9.44
CA ASP A 588 10.88 -8.04 8.63
C ASP A 588 9.40 -8.40 8.89
N GLY A 589 8.81 -7.87 9.95
CA GLY A 589 7.40 -7.99 10.30
C GLY A 589 7.03 -9.23 11.14
N VAL A 590 7.92 -10.18 11.34
CA VAL A 590 7.64 -11.39 12.13
C VAL A 590 7.96 -11.13 13.61
N ASN A 591 9.19 -10.73 13.92
CA ASN A 591 9.66 -10.49 15.27
C ASN A 591 9.41 -9.06 15.76
N ASP A 592 9.21 -8.12 14.86
CA ASP A 592 9.14 -6.70 15.16
C ASP A 592 7.70 -6.16 15.26
N SER A 593 6.70 -7.04 15.25
CA SER A 593 5.27 -6.67 15.28
C SER A 593 4.91 -5.62 16.33
N PRO A 594 5.36 -5.75 17.62
CA PRO A 594 5.06 -4.74 18.63
C PRO A 594 5.69 -3.38 18.31
N ALA A 595 6.91 -3.37 17.80
CA ALA A 595 7.63 -2.15 17.44
C ALA A 595 7.03 -1.47 16.19
N LEU A 596 6.68 -2.24 15.17
CA LEU A 596 6.00 -1.75 13.97
C LEU A 596 4.66 -1.08 14.31
N SER A 597 3.87 -1.70 15.21
CA SER A 597 2.57 -1.16 15.64
C SER A 597 2.69 0.10 16.51
N GLU A 598 3.77 0.24 17.29
CA GLU A 598 3.98 1.41 18.17
C GLU A 598 4.49 2.64 17.39
N ALA A 599 5.16 2.46 16.26
CA ALA A 599 5.70 3.52 15.42
C ALA A 599 4.61 4.43 14.84
N ASP A 600 4.96 5.64 14.39
CA ASP A 600 4.05 6.51 13.64
C ASP A 600 3.76 5.94 12.24
N ALA A 601 4.71 5.19 11.69
CA ALA A 601 4.51 4.29 10.57
C ALA A 601 5.44 3.08 10.70
N GLY A 602 4.87 1.87 10.72
CA GLY A 602 5.59 0.61 10.65
C GLY A 602 5.79 0.18 9.21
N ILE A 603 7.02 -0.07 8.79
CA ILE A 603 7.39 -0.48 7.44
C ILE A 603 7.94 -1.89 7.47
N ALA A 604 7.31 -2.83 6.77
CA ALA A 604 7.86 -4.15 6.58
C ALA A 604 8.57 -4.26 5.23
N ILE A 605 9.83 -4.72 5.26
CA ILE A 605 10.55 -5.13 4.06
C ILE A 605 10.37 -6.64 3.93
N SER A 606 9.57 -7.07 2.97
CA SER A 606 9.22 -8.48 2.83
C SER A 606 9.14 -8.90 1.38
N THR A 607 9.96 -9.85 1.02
CA THR A 607 9.89 -10.56 -0.26
C THR A 607 8.93 -11.75 -0.23
N GLY A 608 8.37 -12.13 0.93
CA GLY A 608 7.57 -13.36 1.04
C GLY A 608 6.58 -13.49 2.19
N ALA A 609 6.84 -12.93 3.37
CA ALA A 609 6.01 -13.19 4.55
C ALA A 609 4.67 -12.42 4.50
N ALA A 610 3.57 -13.16 4.44
CA ALA A 610 2.23 -12.58 4.42
C ALA A 610 1.87 -11.88 5.75
N ILE A 611 2.41 -12.36 6.88
CA ILE A 611 2.23 -11.78 8.22
C ILE A 611 2.75 -10.34 8.28
N ALA A 612 3.92 -10.08 7.69
CA ALA A 612 4.49 -8.75 7.65
C ALA A 612 3.58 -7.73 6.96
N ARG A 613 2.88 -8.16 5.90
CA ARG A 613 1.91 -7.32 5.16
C ARG A 613 0.67 -7.00 5.98
N GLU A 614 0.26 -7.90 6.87
CA GLU A 614 -0.93 -7.71 7.69
C GLU A 614 -0.67 -6.71 8.83
N ILE A 615 0.49 -6.78 9.46
CA ILE A 615 0.83 -5.99 10.65
C ILE A 615 1.34 -4.59 10.28
N ALA A 616 2.23 -4.49 9.30
CA ALA A 616 2.84 -3.22 8.93
C ALA A 616 1.86 -2.25 8.25
N ASP A 617 2.02 -0.98 8.47
CA ASP A 617 1.28 0.12 7.84
C ASP A 617 1.69 0.33 6.37
N ILE A 618 2.95 0.07 6.10
CA ILE A 618 3.56 0.16 4.77
C ILE A 618 4.36 -1.12 4.52
N THR A 619 4.21 -1.70 3.34
CA THR A 619 4.98 -2.88 2.93
C THR A 619 5.81 -2.55 1.70
N VAL A 620 7.10 -2.83 1.78
CA VAL A 620 8.04 -2.70 0.68
C VAL A 620 8.36 -4.10 0.15
N SER A 621 7.88 -4.43 -1.04
CA SER A 621 8.11 -5.71 -1.72
C SER A 621 9.33 -5.66 -2.64
N SER A 622 10.27 -4.77 -2.39
CA SER A 622 11.53 -4.61 -3.10
C SER A 622 12.68 -5.19 -2.28
N GLU A 623 13.64 -5.81 -2.96
CA GLU A 623 14.89 -6.23 -2.33
C GLU A 623 15.86 -5.05 -2.11
N ASP A 624 15.54 -3.87 -2.64
CA ASP A 624 16.40 -2.68 -2.61
C ASP A 624 15.92 -1.69 -1.53
N LEU A 625 16.82 -1.37 -0.59
CA LEU A 625 16.58 -0.37 0.47
C LEU A 625 16.33 1.04 -0.05
N PHE A 626 16.75 1.37 -1.28
CA PHE A 626 16.43 2.66 -1.90
C PHE A 626 14.93 2.88 -2.11
N ALA A 627 14.11 1.83 -2.03
CA ALA A 627 12.67 1.98 -1.98
C ALA A 627 12.19 2.84 -0.80
N LEU A 628 12.90 2.82 0.35
CA LEU A 628 12.61 3.69 1.51
C LEU A 628 12.90 5.17 1.19
N VAL A 629 13.99 5.44 0.46
CA VAL A 629 14.32 6.80 0.01
C VAL A 629 13.26 7.30 -0.97
N THR A 630 12.82 6.43 -1.88
CA THR A 630 11.74 6.73 -2.84
C THR A 630 10.43 7.02 -2.11
N LEU A 631 10.08 6.20 -1.11
CA LEU A 631 8.91 6.41 -0.26
C LEU A 631 8.97 7.77 0.46
N ARG A 632 10.12 8.12 1.02
CA ARG A 632 10.34 9.42 1.68
C ARG A 632 10.13 10.59 0.72
N ARG A 633 10.77 10.55 -0.46
CA ARG A 633 10.64 11.60 -1.49
C ARG A 633 9.20 11.74 -1.97
N LEU A 634 8.52 10.63 -2.21
CA LEU A 634 7.13 10.60 -2.64
C LEU A 634 6.21 11.21 -1.56
N SER A 635 6.44 10.87 -0.31
CA SER A 635 5.69 11.40 0.83
C SER A 635 5.89 12.91 1.00
N GLN A 636 7.11 13.40 0.84
CA GLN A 636 7.42 14.85 0.87
C GLN A 636 6.75 15.57 -0.31
N ALA A 637 6.84 15.03 -1.53
CA ALA A 637 6.21 15.60 -2.72
C ALA A 637 4.67 15.64 -2.60
N LEU A 638 4.06 14.64 -1.94
CA LEU A 638 2.64 14.65 -1.61
C LEU A 638 2.30 15.84 -0.70
N MET A 639 3.05 16.05 0.38
CA MET A 639 2.79 17.16 1.31
C MET A 639 2.98 18.52 0.64
N GLU A 640 3.98 18.67 -0.22
CA GLU A 640 4.17 19.88 -1.03
C GLU A 640 2.99 20.12 -1.99
N ARG A 641 2.50 19.06 -2.64
CA ARG A 641 1.33 19.15 -3.53
C ARG A 641 0.06 19.55 -2.77
N ILE A 642 -0.17 18.97 -1.59
CA ILE A 642 -1.29 19.34 -0.71
C ILE A 642 -1.22 20.82 -0.32
N HIS A 643 -0.05 21.29 0.15
CA HIS A 643 0.13 22.68 0.52
C HIS A 643 0.02 23.64 -0.68
N GLY A 644 0.54 23.22 -1.84
CA GLY A 644 0.42 23.98 -3.08
C GLY A 644 -1.04 24.11 -3.54
N SER A 645 -1.79 23.00 -3.53
CA SER A 645 -3.22 22.99 -3.86
C SER A 645 -4.01 23.89 -2.92
N TYR A 646 -3.74 23.80 -1.60
CA TYR A 646 -4.38 24.64 -0.60
C TYR A 646 -4.16 26.14 -0.89
N ARG A 647 -2.90 26.56 -1.09
CA ARG A 647 -2.56 27.95 -1.39
C ARG A 647 -3.25 28.46 -2.67
N PHE A 648 -3.29 27.63 -3.71
CA PHE A 648 -3.95 27.97 -4.96
C PHE A 648 -5.47 28.13 -4.77
N ILE A 649 -6.15 27.16 -4.10
CA ILE A 649 -7.59 27.19 -3.83
C ILE A 649 -7.97 28.48 -3.09
N VAL A 650 -7.26 28.79 -2.01
CA VAL A 650 -7.54 29.96 -1.21
C VAL A 650 -7.32 31.25 -2.01
N GLY A 651 -6.19 31.40 -2.66
CA GLY A 651 -5.86 32.58 -3.45
C GLY A 651 -6.81 32.80 -4.65
N PHE A 652 -7.10 31.75 -5.40
CA PHE A 652 -8.00 31.81 -6.55
C PHE A 652 -9.44 32.16 -6.15
N ASN A 653 -9.97 31.50 -5.12
CA ASN A 653 -11.33 31.76 -4.65
C ASN A 653 -11.48 33.16 -4.03
N LEU A 654 -10.49 33.65 -3.27
CA LEU A 654 -10.49 35.04 -2.81
C LEU A 654 -10.50 36.02 -3.98
N THR A 655 -9.77 35.75 -5.05
CA THR A 655 -9.76 36.57 -6.26
C THR A 655 -11.13 36.59 -6.94
N LEU A 656 -11.78 35.41 -7.07
CA LEU A 656 -13.15 35.32 -7.63
C LEU A 656 -14.16 36.11 -6.79
N ILE A 657 -14.09 36.01 -5.46
CA ILE A 657 -14.93 36.78 -4.55
C ILE A 657 -14.71 38.27 -4.73
N ALA A 658 -13.47 38.73 -4.75
CA ALA A 658 -13.14 40.15 -4.94
C ALA A 658 -13.67 40.71 -6.28
N LEU A 659 -13.50 39.97 -7.37
CA LEU A 659 -14.02 40.34 -8.70
C LEU A 659 -15.55 40.33 -8.74
N GLY A 660 -16.18 39.39 -8.05
CA GLY A 660 -17.64 39.32 -7.91
C GLY A 660 -18.22 40.49 -7.11
N VAL A 661 -17.61 40.85 -5.99
CA VAL A 661 -17.99 42.02 -5.15
C VAL A 661 -17.73 43.34 -5.91
N ALA A 662 -16.65 43.42 -6.66
CA ALA A 662 -16.39 44.56 -7.57
C ALA A 662 -17.45 44.68 -8.71
N GLY A 663 -18.19 43.59 -8.99
CA GLY A 663 -19.21 43.56 -10.05
C GLY A 663 -18.64 43.26 -11.45
N VAL A 664 -17.37 42.79 -11.49
CA VAL A 664 -16.70 42.41 -12.76
C VAL A 664 -17.20 41.03 -13.22
N LEU A 665 -17.40 40.09 -12.29
CA LEU A 665 -17.85 38.72 -12.58
C LEU A 665 -19.29 38.50 -12.13
N PRO A 666 -20.18 38.02 -13.03
CA PRO A 666 -21.51 37.54 -12.66
C PRO A 666 -21.42 36.25 -11.80
N PRO A 667 -22.40 35.97 -10.94
CA PRO A 667 -22.39 34.78 -10.07
C PRO A 667 -22.23 33.46 -10.83
N ALA A 668 -22.90 33.29 -11.97
CA ALA A 668 -22.79 32.08 -12.80
C ALA A 668 -21.39 31.89 -13.37
N THR A 669 -20.69 32.97 -13.75
CA THR A 669 -19.32 32.94 -14.27
C THR A 669 -18.34 32.60 -13.12
N SER A 670 -18.55 33.19 -11.94
CA SER A 670 -17.75 32.84 -10.75
C SER A 670 -17.89 31.36 -10.39
N ALA A 671 -19.12 30.81 -10.42
CA ALA A 671 -19.37 29.39 -10.17
C ALA A 671 -18.72 28.50 -11.25
N LEU A 672 -18.77 28.90 -12.53
CA LEU A 672 -18.14 28.15 -13.62
C LEU A 672 -16.62 28.10 -13.46
N LEU A 673 -15.99 29.24 -13.17
CA LEU A 673 -14.55 29.34 -12.95
C LEU A 673 -14.11 28.56 -11.70
N HIS A 674 -14.89 28.64 -10.64
CA HIS A 674 -14.67 27.87 -9.42
C HIS A 674 -14.69 26.35 -9.69
N ASN A 675 -15.77 25.83 -10.32
CA ASN A 675 -15.88 24.42 -10.67
C ASN A 675 -14.79 23.98 -11.65
N GLY A 676 -14.43 24.83 -12.62
CA GLY A 676 -13.33 24.59 -13.55
C GLY A 676 -11.98 24.48 -12.84
N SER A 677 -11.71 25.36 -11.86
CA SER A 677 -10.49 25.31 -11.06
C SER A 677 -10.43 24.06 -10.17
N THR A 678 -11.56 23.67 -9.57
CA THR A 678 -11.67 22.44 -8.75
C THR A 678 -11.38 21.20 -9.58
N LEU A 679 -11.95 21.11 -10.80
CA LEU A 679 -11.64 20.03 -11.73
C LEU A 679 -10.16 20.04 -12.14
N GLY A 680 -9.61 21.23 -12.47
CA GLY A 680 -8.20 21.37 -12.85
C GLY A 680 -7.24 20.91 -11.75
N ILE A 681 -7.54 21.24 -10.50
CA ILE A 681 -6.78 20.79 -9.33
C ILE A 681 -6.93 19.27 -9.16
N GLY A 682 -8.14 18.74 -9.26
CA GLY A 682 -8.39 17.30 -9.21
C GLY A 682 -7.58 16.53 -10.23
N LEU A 683 -7.61 16.97 -11.51
CA LEU A 683 -6.82 16.38 -12.60
C LEU A 683 -5.31 16.48 -12.34
N LYS A 684 -4.83 17.65 -11.86
CA LYS A 684 -3.42 17.82 -11.47
C LYS A 684 -3.04 16.85 -10.34
N ASN A 685 -3.90 16.68 -9.36
CA ASN A 685 -3.62 15.79 -8.23
C ASN A 685 -3.65 14.30 -8.60
N MET A 686 -4.24 13.93 -9.74
CA MET A 686 -4.19 12.57 -10.30
C MET A 686 -2.86 12.26 -11.03
N THR A 687 -2.03 13.27 -11.32
CA THR A 687 -0.73 13.05 -11.98
C THR A 687 0.31 12.53 -11.01
N ASP A 688 1.32 11.85 -11.53
CA ASP A 688 2.45 11.36 -10.74
C ASP A 688 3.15 12.52 -10.00
N LEU A 689 3.68 12.21 -8.82
CA LEU A 689 4.34 13.16 -7.92
C LEU A 689 5.83 13.29 -8.23
N LEU A 690 6.47 12.16 -8.58
CA LEU A 690 7.88 12.08 -8.91
C LEU A 690 8.07 12.12 -10.43
N ASP A 691 9.07 12.86 -10.88
CA ASP A 691 9.49 12.86 -12.29
C ASP A 691 10.23 11.56 -12.61
N LYS A 692 9.67 10.71 -13.45
CA LYS A 692 10.28 9.45 -13.91
C LYS A 692 11.65 9.61 -14.60
N ASN A 693 12.04 10.83 -14.95
CA ASN A 693 13.32 11.14 -15.59
C ASN A 693 14.42 11.56 -14.60
N LYS A 694 14.14 11.58 -13.29
CA LYS A 694 15.08 11.99 -12.23
C LYS A 694 15.32 10.91 -11.16
N SER A 695 14.77 9.71 -11.38
CA SER A 695 14.95 8.54 -10.49
C SER A 695 16.05 7.65 -10.99
#